data_8d6b21c60f2c9d80a86bd3312496e0c6
#
_entry.id   8d6b21c60f2c9d80a86bd3312496e0c6
#
_cell.length_a   1.000
_cell.length_b   1.000
_cell.length_c   1.000
_cell.angle_alpha   90.00
_cell.angle_beta   90.00
_cell.angle_gamma   90.00
#
_symmetry.space_group_name_H-M   'P 1'
#
loop_
_entity.id
_entity.type
_entity.pdbx_description
1 polymer ?
#
loop_
_entity_poly.entity_id
_entity_poly.type
_entity_poly.pdbx_seq_one_letter_code
_entity_poly.pdbx_strand_id
1 'polypeptide(L)'
;MHKYTKKELMTLITGKLRRNFGRDVEEATSLHMFKACALVLRDIMSERQMKTADRVAVEHLRQVHYLSLEFLMGRSLMKNAYNLGVAEPLKQAIEGLGFSAPDLFEAEPDAGLGNGGLGRLAACYLDSMTTLEIPATGYSICYELGIFKQKIVDGQQVELPDNWLGLGDAWLIPKMDETEEVRFGGKVEDEWDALGRHRVKHTGYDVVLAVPKDMEIAGYGTEHGNLLRLWDANSPTPVDMNLFSSGQYLKAVEQRAMAESISKVLYPEDNHYEGKSLRLKQQYFFVSATIQSIVRKHRAEYGTLRNFHLKHVIQINDTNPTLAIPEQMRILLDEEGYGWDEAWYIVTHTIAYTNHTVLAEALERWPQQLIEKWLPRIWQILIEISNRYQRALTDYFHGDLSKVAPMAIIWGGEVRMANLCVCACFKINGVSALHSDILKRDVFHDAYARTPDKFTNVTNGIDHRRWLSECNPELDALIRDCCGKDKYLLQPDALKELEQYRDDAGVLSRLGQIKADNKKAFAAWVARESGVILNTDALFDVQVKRLHEYKRQLLNVLHIIYLYQRMKADPHFDFTPRTYLFGAKAAPGYAVAKRIIRLINSVADMIARDPACKDRLQVVFLENYRVSLAEKLMPASELSEQISTAGKEASGTGNMKFMMNGAVTIGTLDGANVEMHQVLGDENIFLFGLKAHEVAEMKQKGYKSYEYYVHNPELRAVIDQLNVGFGDGVAYDDIARRLLFGDGGPADEYLLLADFESYRDAHQRAGLAYQDPKRWNQMALMNIARSGIFAADRSIRDYARDIWNVPVRALK
;
A
#
# COMPACT_ATOMS: atom_id res chain seq x y z
N MET A 1 -31.87 0.85 6.61
CA MET A 1 -31.29 -0.12 5.64
C MET A 1 -32.26 -1.25 5.37
N HIS A 2 -32.51 -1.57 4.09
CA HIS A 2 -33.27 -2.76 3.71
C HIS A 2 -32.46 -4.02 4.09
N LYS A 3 -33.10 -4.99 4.76
CA LYS A 3 -32.49 -6.26 5.13
C LYS A 3 -32.87 -7.30 4.09
N TYR A 4 -31.93 -7.62 3.19
CA TYR A 4 -32.13 -8.66 2.18
C TYR A 4 -32.19 -10.04 2.83
N THR A 5 -33.21 -10.80 2.47
CA THR A 5 -33.35 -12.21 2.90
C THR A 5 -32.67 -13.16 1.92
N LYS A 6 -32.39 -14.40 2.38
CA LYS A 6 -31.92 -15.50 1.52
C LYS A 6 -32.75 -15.61 0.22
N LYS A 7 -34.10 -15.64 0.36
CA LYS A 7 -35.00 -15.85 -0.77
C LYS A 7 -34.96 -14.70 -1.79
N GLU A 8 -34.88 -13.46 -1.33
CA GLU A 8 -34.71 -12.29 -2.19
C GLU A 8 -33.40 -12.36 -2.97
N LEU A 9 -32.27 -12.65 -2.27
CA LEU A 9 -30.98 -12.79 -2.93
C LEU A 9 -30.97 -13.93 -3.95
N MET A 10 -31.53 -15.11 -3.64
CA MET A 10 -31.68 -16.19 -4.62
C MET A 10 -32.42 -15.74 -5.88
N THR A 11 -33.51 -14.98 -5.71
CA THR A 11 -34.29 -14.47 -6.83
C THR A 11 -33.50 -13.47 -7.67
N LEU A 12 -32.77 -12.55 -7.02
CA LEU A 12 -31.94 -11.56 -7.71
C LEU A 12 -30.79 -12.22 -8.47
N ILE A 13 -30.07 -13.16 -7.83
CA ILE A 13 -28.96 -13.91 -8.43
C ILE A 13 -29.43 -14.71 -9.65
N THR A 14 -30.52 -15.49 -9.51
CA THR A 14 -31.11 -16.25 -10.64
C THR A 14 -31.53 -15.30 -11.77
N GLY A 15 -32.11 -14.12 -11.42
CA GLY A 15 -32.44 -13.11 -12.41
C GLY A 15 -31.21 -12.57 -13.15
N LYS A 16 -30.08 -12.39 -12.47
CA LYS A 16 -28.80 -11.98 -13.10
C LYS A 16 -28.23 -13.09 -13.99
N LEU A 17 -28.27 -14.35 -13.56
CA LEU A 17 -27.82 -15.48 -14.38
C LEU A 17 -28.56 -15.50 -15.72
N ARG A 18 -29.88 -15.42 -15.69
CA ARG A 18 -30.72 -15.44 -16.91
C ARG A 18 -30.49 -14.23 -17.81
N ARG A 19 -30.53 -13.00 -17.25
CA ARG A 19 -30.48 -11.78 -18.05
C ARG A 19 -29.09 -11.42 -18.57
N ASN A 20 -28.03 -11.67 -17.78
CA ASN A 20 -26.69 -11.26 -18.15
C ASN A 20 -25.89 -12.39 -18.82
N PHE A 21 -26.23 -13.66 -18.55
CA PHE A 21 -25.44 -14.81 -19.04
C PHE A 21 -26.27 -15.81 -19.87
N GLY A 22 -27.60 -15.66 -19.94
CA GLY A 22 -28.48 -16.59 -20.66
C GLY A 22 -28.41 -18.02 -20.10
N ARG A 23 -28.25 -18.17 -18.78
CA ARG A 23 -28.09 -19.46 -18.09
C ARG A 23 -29.10 -19.59 -16.96
N ASP A 24 -29.61 -20.81 -16.79
CA ASP A 24 -30.27 -21.24 -15.57
C ASP A 24 -29.24 -21.75 -14.54
N VAL A 25 -29.70 -21.95 -13.30
CA VAL A 25 -28.83 -22.33 -12.17
C VAL A 25 -28.09 -23.62 -12.45
N GLU A 26 -28.79 -24.63 -13.06
CA GLU A 26 -28.23 -25.93 -13.39
C GLU A 26 -27.14 -25.90 -14.47
N GLU A 27 -27.14 -24.88 -15.31
CA GLU A 27 -26.15 -24.65 -16.37
C GLU A 27 -25.03 -23.69 -15.97
N ALA A 28 -25.14 -23.04 -14.82
CA ALA A 28 -24.20 -22.02 -14.37
C ALA A 28 -22.91 -22.65 -13.86
N THR A 29 -21.77 -22.08 -14.25
CA THR A 29 -20.47 -22.39 -13.65
C THR A 29 -20.23 -21.53 -12.40
N SER A 30 -19.23 -21.87 -11.57
CA SER A 30 -18.83 -21.05 -10.43
C SER A 30 -18.49 -19.62 -10.83
N LEU A 31 -17.91 -19.40 -12.03
CA LEU A 31 -17.63 -18.07 -12.55
C LEU A 31 -18.91 -17.28 -12.87
N HIS A 32 -19.92 -17.92 -13.48
CA HIS A 32 -21.21 -17.29 -13.72
C HIS A 32 -21.89 -16.92 -12.41
N MET A 33 -21.85 -17.81 -11.42
CA MET A 33 -22.44 -17.58 -10.09
C MET A 33 -21.72 -16.44 -9.36
N PHE A 34 -20.38 -16.41 -9.35
CA PHE A 34 -19.58 -15.30 -8.80
C PHE A 34 -20.00 -13.96 -9.41
N LYS A 35 -20.03 -13.87 -10.74
CA LYS A 35 -20.42 -12.64 -11.44
C LYS A 35 -21.86 -12.22 -11.16
N ALA A 36 -22.78 -13.19 -11.10
CA ALA A 36 -24.17 -12.88 -10.77
C ALA A 36 -24.31 -12.30 -9.35
N CYS A 37 -23.60 -12.87 -8.35
CA CYS A 37 -23.55 -12.36 -6.99
C CYS A 37 -22.93 -10.95 -6.95
N ALA A 38 -21.80 -10.74 -7.62
CA ALA A 38 -21.14 -9.44 -7.70
C ALA A 38 -22.06 -8.37 -8.34
N LEU A 39 -22.74 -8.70 -9.41
CA LEU A 39 -23.70 -7.79 -10.06
C LEU A 39 -24.92 -7.43 -9.18
N VAL A 40 -25.38 -8.36 -8.33
CA VAL A 40 -26.45 -8.08 -7.36
C VAL A 40 -25.95 -7.09 -6.30
N LEU A 41 -24.76 -7.32 -5.74
CA LEU A 41 -24.20 -6.38 -4.76
C LEU A 41 -23.91 -5.03 -5.37
N ARG A 42 -23.40 -5.00 -6.60
CA ARG A 42 -23.15 -3.76 -7.35
C ARG A 42 -24.43 -2.93 -7.55
N ASP A 43 -25.57 -3.54 -7.90
CA ASP A 43 -26.84 -2.83 -8.02
C ASP A 43 -27.21 -2.13 -6.69
N ILE A 44 -27.05 -2.82 -5.56
CA ILE A 44 -27.33 -2.26 -4.22
C ILE A 44 -26.38 -1.08 -3.91
N MET A 45 -25.10 -1.24 -4.28
CA MET A 45 -24.08 -0.20 -4.06
C MET A 45 -24.33 1.03 -4.94
N SER A 46 -24.72 0.83 -6.20
CA SER A 46 -25.08 1.91 -7.13
C SER A 46 -26.22 2.78 -6.61
N GLU A 47 -27.28 2.16 -6.07
CA GLU A 47 -28.38 2.89 -5.45
C GLU A 47 -27.93 3.75 -4.25
N ARG A 48 -27.01 3.23 -3.43
CA ARG A 48 -26.46 3.98 -2.29
C ARG A 48 -25.57 5.13 -2.75
N GLN A 49 -24.74 4.89 -3.74
CA GLN A 49 -23.85 5.90 -4.31
C GLN A 49 -24.64 7.05 -4.94
N MET A 50 -25.72 6.76 -5.67
CA MET A 50 -26.60 7.77 -6.24
C MET A 50 -27.25 8.65 -5.15
N LYS A 51 -27.79 8.04 -4.09
CA LYS A 51 -28.34 8.78 -2.93
C LYS A 51 -27.28 9.67 -2.26
N THR A 52 -26.04 9.19 -2.19
CA THR A 52 -24.93 9.98 -1.65
C THR A 52 -24.62 11.16 -2.56
N ALA A 53 -24.56 10.96 -3.86
CA ALA A 53 -24.30 12.02 -4.83
C ALA A 53 -25.40 13.11 -4.77
N ASP A 54 -26.68 12.70 -4.69
CA ASP A 54 -27.81 13.62 -4.53
C ASP A 54 -27.68 14.44 -3.23
N ARG A 55 -27.34 13.80 -2.12
CA ARG A 55 -27.12 14.50 -0.84
C ARG A 55 -25.98 15.50 -0.93
N VAL A 56 -24.87 15.12 -1.53
CA VAL A 56 -23.70 16.00 -1.72
C VAL A 56 -24.08 17.24 -2.52
N ALA A 57 -24.85 17.08 -3.60
CA ALA A 57 -25.29 18.17 -4.44
C ALA A 57 -26.29 19.10 -3.72
N VAL A 58 -27.27 18.52 -3.01
CA VAL A 58 -28.31 19.31 -2.30
C VAL A 58 -27.75 20.07 -1.10
N GLU A 59 -26.88 19.44 -0.33
CA GLU A 59 -26.29 20.03 0.88
C GLU A 59 -24.98 20.79 0.59
N HIS A 60 -24.51 20.79 -0.64
CA HIS A 60 -23.23 21.40 -1.07
C HIS A 60 -22.04 20.99 -0.20
N LEU A 61 -21.96 19.71 0.12
CA LEU A 61 -20.93 19.18 1.01
C LEU A 61 -19.53 19.30 0.40
N ARG A 62 -18.55 19.54 1.26
CA ARG A 62 -17.14 19.49 0.86
C ARG A 62 -16.74 18.06 0.55
N GLN A 63 -16.02 17.84 -0.56
CA GLN A 63 -15.64 16.53 -1.06
C GLN A 63 -14.13 16.29 -0.93
N VAL A 64 -13.75 15.07 -0.60
CA VAL A 64 -12.35 14.62 -0.53
C VAL A 64 -11.99 13.85 -1.79
N HIS A 65 -10.92 14.25 -2.47
CA HIS A 65 -10.36 13.57 -3.63
C HIS A 65 -9.01 12.97 -3.24
N TYR A 66 -8.95 11.64 -3.12
CA TYR A 66 -7.76 10.92 -2.68
C TYR A 66 -7.02 10.34 -3.89
N LEU A 67 -5.91 10.97 -4.27
CA LEU A 67 -5.11 10.61 -5.43
C LEU A 67 -3.96 9.68 -5.01
N SER A 68 -3.94 8.46 -5.52
CA SER A 68 -2.88 7.50 -5.28
C SER A 68 -2.56 6.72 -6.55
N LEU A 69 -1.27 6.47 -6.79
CA LEU A 69 -0.86 5.65 -7.96
C LEU A 69 -1.31 4.19 -7.82
N GLU A 70 -1.66 3.75 -6.62
CA GLU A 70 -2.10 2.39 -6.35
C GLU A 70 -3.21 2.31 -5.29
N PHE A 71 -4.13 1.34 -5.48
CA PHE A 71 -5.12 0.93 -4.51
C PHE A 71 -5.12 -0.60 -4.41
N LEU A 72 -4.53 -1.14 -3.36
CA LEU A 72 -4.44 -2.60 -3.16
C LEU A 72 -5.74 -3.11 -2.52
N MET A 73 -6.79 -3.27 -3.34
CA MET A 73 -8.16 -3.55 -2.89
C MET A 73 -8.31 -4.98 -2.32
N GLY A 74 -7.63 -5.97 -2.89
CA GLY A 74 -7.90 -7.37 -2.63
C GLY A 74 -9.20 -7.84 -3.28
N ARG A 75 -9.83 -8.87 -2.73
CA ARG A 75 -11.13 -9.37 -3.17
C ARG A 75 -12.27 -8.50 -2.64
N SER A 76 -13.33 -8.35 -3.41
CA SER A 76 -14.42 -7.40 -3.15
C SER A 76 -15.75 -8.06 -2.77
N LEU A 77 -16.03 -9.30 -3.22
CA LEU A 77 -17.35 -9.92 -3.04
C LEU A 77 -17.73 -10.07 -1.56
N MET A 78 -16.87 -10.72 -0.77
CA MET A 78 -17.12 -10.92 0.65
C MET A 78 -17.09 -9.61 1.42
N LYS A 79 -16.11 -8.73 1.13
CA LYS A 79 -15.98 -7.42 1.76
C LYS A 79 -17.23 -6.55 1.54
N ASN A 80 -17.73 -6.48 0.32
CA ASN A 80 -18.94 -5.72 0.02
C ASN A 80 -20.17 -6.34 0.68
N ALA A 81 -20.32 -7.68 0.64
CA ALA A 81 -21.40 -8.36 1.34
C ALA A 81 -21.37 -8.10 2.87
N TYR A 82 -20.18 -8.07 3.45
CA TYR A 82 -19.98 -7.75 4.86
C TYR A 82 -20.39 -6.30 5.19
N ASN A 83 -19.89 -5.32 4.45
CA ASN A 83 -20.21 -3.91 4.65
C ASN A 83 -21.70 -3.58 4.42
N LEU A 84 -22.32 -4.28 3.47
CA LEU A 84 -23.75 -4.17 3.19
C LEU A 84 -24.65 -4.85 4.23
N GLY A 85 -24.08 -5.68 5.12
CA GLY A 85 -24.81 -6.46 6.12
C GLY A 85 -25.57 -7.66 5.54
N VAL A 86 -25.13 -8.17 4.38
CA VAL A 86 -25.77 -9.29 3.66
C VAL A 86 -24.89 -10.53 3.54
N ALA A 87 -23.76 -10.60 4.26
CA ALA A 87 -22.81 -11.70 4.14
C ALA A 87 -23.44 -13.08 4.44
N GLU A 88 -24.15 -13.22 5.55
CA GLU A 88 -24.80 -14.49 5.91
C GLU A 88 -25.98 -14.86 4.99
N PRO A 89 -26.92 -13.96 4.68
CA PRO A 89 -27.96 -14.24 3.69
C PRO A 89 -27.42 -14.62 2.30
N LEU A 90 -26.27 -14.00 1.88
CA LEU A 90 -25.62 -14.28 0.61
C LEU A 90 -25.01 -15.70 0.59
N LYS A 91 -24.28 -16.10 1.63
CA LYS A 91 -23.75 -17.46 1.78
C LYS A 91 -24.87 -18.49 1.69
N GLN A 92 -25.94 -18.30 2.46
CA GLN A 92 -27.11 -19.17 2.45
C GLN A 92 -27.83 -19.21 1.09
N ALA A 93 -27.86 -18.10 0.37
CA ALA A 93 -28.42 -18.04 -0.97
C ALA A 93 -27.59 -18.84 -1.98
N ILE A 94 -26.26 -18.70 -1.95
CA ILE A 94 -25.31 -19.44 -2.80
C ILE A 94 -25.45 -20.95 -2.55
N GLU A 95 -25.45 -21.38 -1.28
CA GLU A 95 -25.62 -22.78 -0.89
C GLU A 95 -27.02 -23.31 -1.28
N GLY A 96 -28.05 -22.48 -1.12
CA GLY A 96 -29.41 -22.82 -1.55
C GLY A 96 -29.58 -22.97 -3.06
N LEU A 97 -28.67 -22.39 -3.85
CA LEU A 97 -28.58 -22.56 -5.31
C LEU A 97 -27.65 -23.72 -5.71
N GLY A 98 -27.11 -24.47 -4.75
CA GLY A 98 -26.29 -25.68 -5.00
C GLY A 98 -24.79 -25.41 -5.21
N PHE A 99 -24.28 -24.24 -4.83
CA PHE A 99 -22.87 -23.90 -4.93
C PHE A 99 -22.22 -23.81 -3.55
N SER A 100 -20.91 -24.08 -3.48
CA SER A 100 -20.10 -23.84 -2.29
C SER A 100 -19.75 -22.37 -2.15
N ALA A 101 -20.21 -21.69 -1.10
CA ALA A 101 -19.88 -20.29 -0.85
C ALA A 101 -18.38 -20.05 -0.64
N PRO A 102 -17.62 -20.88 0.13
CA PRO A 102 -16.18 -20.74 0.25
C PRO A 102 -15.44 -20.83 -1.09
N ASP A 103 -15.78 -21.80 -1.94
CA ASP A 103 -15.14 -21.99 -3.24
C ASP A 103 -15.44 -20.82 -4.18
N LEU A 104 -16.64 -20.24 -4.08
CA LEU A 104 -17.03 -19.09 -4.87
C LEU A 104 -16.22 -17.83 -4.47
N PHE A 105 -16.01 -17.62 -3.19
CA PHE A 105 -15.18 -16.49 -2.70
C PHE A 105 -13.71 -16.67 -3.08
N GLU A 106 -13.22 -17.92 -3.15
CA GLU A 106 -11.85 -18.20 -3.60
C GLU A 106 -11.67 -18.03 -5.12
N ALA A 107 -12.74 -18.11 -5.91
CA ALA A 107 -12.68 -17.93 -7.36
C ALA A 107 -12.43 -16.47 -7.78
N GLU A 108 -12.68 -15.48 -6.90
CA GLU A 108 -12.40 -14.07 -7.19
C GLU A 108 -10.89 -13.79 -7.17
N PRO A 109 -10.29 -13.23 -8.23
CA PRO A 109 -8.90 -12.80 -8.20
C PRO A 109 -8.74 -11.54 -7.36
N ASP A 110 -7.56 -11.36 -6.74
CA ASP A 110 -7.19 -10.09 -6.16
C ASP A 110 -7.08 -9.03 -7.27
N ALA A 111 -7.65 -7.84 -7.07
CA ALA A 111 -7.55 -6.76 -8.05
C ALA A 111 -6.08 -6.31 -8.23
N GLY A 112 -5.61 -6.28 -9.46
CA GLY A 112 -4.23 -5.91 -9.84
C GLY A 112 -3.98 -4.40 -9.82
N LEU A 113 -4.50 -3.68 -8.83
CA LEU A 113 -4.50 -2.21 -8.76
C LEU A 113 -3.48 -1.65 -7.75
N GLY A 114 -2.67 -2.50 -7.15
CA GLY A 114 -1.69 -2.07 -6.15
C GLY A 114 -0.63 -3.13 -5.88
N ASN A 115 0.38 -2.78 -5.08
CA ASN A 115 1.51 -3.64 -4.79
C ASN A 115 1.81 -3.79 -3.29
N GLY A 116 1.82 -2.70 -2.52
CA GLY A 116 2.34 -2.71 -1.17
C GLY A 116 1.56 -1.88 -0.15
N GLY A 117 2.27 -1.41 0.88
CA GLY A 117 1.68 -0.67 2.00
C GLY A 117 0.96 0.61 1.60
N LEU A 118 1.51 1.36 0.63
CA LEU A 118 0.91 2.59 0.10
C LEU A 118 -0.49 2.33 -0.48
N GLY A 119 -0.62 1.33 -1.36
CA GLY A 119 -1.87 0.97 -2.01
C GLY A 119 -2.87 0.35 -1.04
N ARG A 120 -2.40 -0.46 -0.08
CA ARG A 120 -3.31 -1.03 0.93
C ARG A 120 -3.83 0.04 1.89
N LEU A 121 -3.00 1.02 2.24
CA LEU A 121 -3.42 2.17 3.04
C LEU A 121 -4.53 2.96 2.34
N ALA A 122 -4.36 3.28 1.06
CA ALA A 122 -5.37 3.96 0.25
C ALA A 122 -6.71 3.19 0.23
N ALA A 123 -6.66 1.86 0.07
CA ALA A 123 -7.84 1.01 0.12
C ALA A 123 -8.53 1.00 1.50
N CYS A 124 -7.75 0.91 2.60
CA CYS A 124 -8.28 1.00 3.97
C CYS A 124 -8.92 2.36 4.24
N TYR A 125 -8.30 3.44 3.78
CA TYR A 125 -8.81 4.80 3.97
C TYR A 125 -10.12 5.04 3.21
N LEU A 126 -10.24 4.48 2.00
CA LEU A 126 -11.47 4.61 1.23
C LEU A 126 -12.65 3.89 1.90
N ASP A 127 -12.44 2.70 2.48
CA ASP A 127 -13.43 2.02 3.32
C ASP A 127 -13.83 2.86 4.54
N SER A 128 -12.84 3.40 5.26
CA SER A 128 -13.10 4.23 6.45
C SER A 128 -13.79 5.55 6.12
N MET A 129 -13.39 6.25 5.05
CA MET A 129 -14.10 7.45 4.59
C MET A 129 -15.56 7.16 4.29
N THR A 130 -15.84 6.01 3.64
CA THR A 130 -17.22 5.60 3.32
C THR A 130 -18.01 5.25 4.58
N THR A 131 -17.43 4.49 5.50
CA THR A 131 -18.05 4.11 6.78
C THR A 131 -18.34 5.33 7.66
N LEU A 132 -17.47 6.33 7.63
CA LEU A 132 -17.60 7.59 8.37
C LEU A 132 -18.45 8.64 7.64
N GLU A 133 -19.09 8.28 6.53
CA GLU A 133 -19.97 9.12 5.72
C GLU A 133 -19.33 10.41 5.17
N ILE A 134 -18.02 10.36 4.92
CA ILE A 134 -17.30 11.45 4.27
C ILE A 134 -17.45 11.29 2.76
N PRO A 135 -17.99 12.31 2.04
CA PRO A 135 -18.02 12.30 0.59
C PRO A 135 -16.62 12.24 0.01
N ALA A 136 -16.28 11.12 -0.62
CA ALA A 136 -14.92 10.91 -1.12
C ALA A 136 -14.90 10.16 -2.45
N THR A 137 -13.87 10.44 -3.26
CA THR A 137 -13.54 9.66 -4.44
C THR A 137 -12.03 9.37 -4.45
N GLY A 138 -11.69 8.09 -4.55
CA GLY A 138 -10.32 7.66 -4.85
C GLY A 138 -10.04 7.73 -6.35
N TYR A 139 -8.82 8.05 -6.74
CA TYR A 139 -8.41 8.10 -8.15
C TYR A 139 -7.09 7.37 -8.37
N SER A 140 -7.04 6.55 -9.43
CA SER A 140 -5.83 5.82 -9.86
C SER A 140 -5.94 5.44 -11.34
N ILE A 141 -5.02 4.56 -11.79
CA ILE A 141 -5.02 3.96 -13.12
C ILE A 141 -5.66 2.58 -13.08
N CYS A 142 -6.42 2.21 -14.11
CA CYS A 142 -6.95 0.87 -14.31
C CYS A 142 -5.89 -0.05 -14.93
N TYR A 143 -4.94 -0.54 -14.13
CA TYR A 143 -3.90 -1.42 -14.63
C TYR A 143 -4.46 -2.75 -15.12
N GLU A 144 -4.12 -3.13 -16.35
CA GLU A 144 -4.59 -4.38 -16.98
C GLU A 144 -3.92 -5.62 -16.37
N LEU A 145 -2.62 -5.54 -16.09
CA LEU A 145 -1.77 -6.66 -15.70
C LEU A 145 -1.18 -6.54 -14.28
N GLY A 146 -1.67 -5.57 -13.48
CA GLY A 146 -1.13 -5.31 -12.14
C GLY A 146 0.37 -4.98 -12.17
N ILE A 147 1.10 -5.38 -11.11
CA ILE A 147 2.56 -5.27 -11.10
C ILE A 147 3.19 -6.52 -11.75
N PHE A 148 2.94 -7.69 -11.23
CA PHE A 148 3.22 -9.03 -11.76
C PHE A 148 2.70 -10.11 -10.80
N LYS A 149 2.49 -11.30 -11.33
CA LYS A 149 2.32 -12.53 -10.56
C LYS A 149 3.70 -13.15 -10.33
N GLN A 150 4.06 -13.40 -9.07
CA GLN A 150 5.34 -14.01 -8.74
C GLN A 150 5.25 -15.54 -8.83
N LYS A 151 6.25 -16.13 -9.49
CA LYS A 151 6.60 -17.55 -9.44
C LYS A 151 8.00 -17.72 -8.86
N ILE A 152 8.21 -18.81 -8.14
CA ILE A 152 9.55 -19.24 -7.71
C ILE A 152 9.95 -20.44 -8.55
N VAL A 153 11.00 -20.30 -9.35
CA VAL A 153 11.56 -21.35 -10.21
C VAL A 153 13.03 -21.50 -9.85
N ASP A 154 13.45 -22.70 -9.48
CA ASP A 154 14.80 -22.99 -9.00
C ASP A 154 15.28 -22.01 -7.88
N GLY A 155 14.36 -21.71 -6.94
CA GLY A 155 14.58 -20.79 -5.84
C GLY A 155 14.58 -19.31 -6.22
N GLN A 156 14.40 -18.94 -7.48
CA GLN A 156 14.46 -17.56 -7.98
C GLN A 156 13.07 -17.00 -8.28
N GLN A 157 12.90 -15.70 -8.07
CA GLN A 157 11.70 -15.00 -8.51
C GLN A 157 11.66 -14.88 -10.03
N VAL A 158 10.51 -15.27 -10.59
CA VAL A 158 10.13 -15.05 -11.99
C VAL A 158 8.83 -14.23 -12.00
N GLU A 159 8.78 -13.20 -12.83
CA GLU A 159 7.63 -12.31 -12.98
C GLU A 159 6.76 -12.76 -14.17
N LEU A 160 5.48 -12.95 -13.92
CA LEU A 160 4.47 -13.27 -14.91
C LEU A 160 3.39 -12.20 -14.96
N PRO A 161 2.72 -11.97 -16.09
CA PRO A 161 1.59 -11.06 -16.15
C PRO A 161 0.49 -11.45 -15.15
N ASP A 162 0.00 -10.49 -14.36
CA ASP A 162 -1.14 -10.70 -13.46
C ASP A 162 -2.44 -10.27 -14.15
N ASN A 163 -2.95 -11.15 -15.02
CA ASN A 163 -4.16 -10.89 -15.81
C ASN A 163 -5.43 -11.05 -14.95
N TRP A 164 -5.63 -10.18 -13.97
CA TRP A 164 -6.76 -10.21 -13.04
C TRP A 164 -8.11 -9.91 -13.72
N LEU A 165 -8.09 -9.19 -14.84
CA LEU A 165 -9.29 -8.90 -15.66
C LEU A 165 -9.60 -9.98 -16.70
N GLY A 166 -8.75 -10.99 -16.84
CA GLY A 166 -8.87 -12.02 -17.89
C GLY A 166 -10.13 -12.89 -17.82
N LEU A 167 -10.74 -13.01 -16.65
CA LEU A 167 -12.04 -13.68 -16.47
C LEU A 167 -13.24 -12.75 -16.74
N GLY A 168 -12.98 -11.52 -17.15
CA GLY A 168 -13.97 -10.45 -17.32
C GLY A 168 -14.32 -9.80 -15.97
N ASP A 169 -14.64 -8.54 -16.05
CA ASP A 169 -14.90 -7.69 -14.90
C ASP A 169 -16.35 -7.75 -14.42
N ALA A 170 -16.56 -7.67 -13.10
CA ALA A 170 -17.88 -7.60 -12.49
C ALA A 170 -18.11 -6.29 -11.70
N TRP A 171 -17.04 -5.58 -11.33
CA TRP A 171 -17.08 -4.44 -10.40
C TRP A 171 -16.96 -3.08 -11.09
N LEU A 172 -16.26 -3.00 -12.24
CA LEU A 172 -15.98 -1.75 -12.93
C LEU A 172 -17.16 -1.32 -13.82
N ILE A 173 -17.50 -0.05 -13.74
CA ILE A 173 -18.56 0.56 -14.56
C ILE A 173 -17.91 1.58 -15.47
N PRO A 174 -17.75 1.31 -16.78
CA PRO A 174 -17.17 2.28 -17.71
C PRO A 174 -18.12 3.47 -17.91
N LYS A 175 -17.56 4.69 -17.90
CA LYS A 175 -18.28 5.97 -18.12
C LYS A 175 -17.70 6.65 -19.37
N MET A 176 -18.04 6.14 -20.54
CA MET A 176 -17.50 6.61 -21.83
C MET A 176 -17.80 8.08 -22.10
N ASP A 177 -18.93 8.58 -21.62
CA ASP A 177 -19.37 9.97 -21.72
C ASP A 177 -18.61 10.95 -20.82
N GLU A 178 -17.82 10.42 -19.86
CA GLU A 178 -16.96 11.21 -18.97
C GLU A 178 -15.46 11.08 -19.35
N THR A 179 -15.17 10.68 -20.59
CA THR A 179 -13.77 10.54 -21.10
C THR A 179 -13.09 11.90 -21.14
N GLU A 180 -11.82 11.96 -20.68
CA GLU A 180 -10.96 13.15 -20.73
C GLU A 180 -9.82 12.96 -21.73
N GLU A 181 -9.37 14.05 -22.36
CA GLU A 181 -8.20 14.06 -23.23
C GLU A 181 -6.93 14.46 -22.45
N VAL A 182 -5.90 13.65 -22.52
CA VAL A 182 -4.58 13.97 -21.96
C VAL A 182 -3.56 14.13 -23.08
N ARG A 183 -2.83 15.25 -23.06
CA ARG A 183 -1.91 15.66 -24.13
C ARG A 183 -0.47 15.46 -23.72
N PHE A 184 0.33 14.89 -24.64
CA PHE A 184 1.76 14.65 -24.43
C PHE A 184 2.59 15.24 -25.59
N GLY A 185 3.75 15.82 -25.26
CA GLY A 185 4.68 16.38 -26.25
C GLY A 185 4.14 17.63 -26.95
N GLY A 186 4.52 17.81 -28.18
CA GLY A 186 4.15 18.98 -29.00
C GLY A 186 5.01 20.22 -28.72
N LYS A 187 4.47 21.36 -29.16
CA LYS A 187 5.10 22.68 -28.99
C LYS A 187 4.10 23.65 -28.36
N VAL A 188 4.62 24.52 -27.53
CA VAL A 188 3.85 25.57 -26.86
C VAL A 188 4.37 26.91 -27.29
N GLU A 189 3.47 27.78 -27.74
CA GLU A 189 3.76 29.15 -28.23
C GLU A 189 2.93 30.14 -27.41
N ASP A 190 3.58 31.26 -27.00
CA ASP A 190 2.89 32.36 -26.34
C ASP A 190 2.23 33.25 -27.38
N GLU A 191 0.94 33.50 -27.19
CA GLU A 191 0.14 34.41 -28.01
C GLU A 191 -0.52 35.48 -27.12
N TRP A 192 -0.85 36.64 -27.71
CA TRP A 192 -1.62 37.68 -27.04
C TRP A 192 -2.89 37.93 -27.83
N ASP A 193 -4.04 37.90 -27.16
CA ASP A 193 -5.33 38.18 -27.78
C ASP A 193 -5.44 39.69 -28.13
N ALA A 194 -6.51 40.03 -28.83
CA ALA A 194 -6.77 41.42 -29.25
C ALA A 194 -6.92 42.41 -28.07
N LEU A 195 -7.13 41.91 -26.86
CA LEU A 195 -7.20 42.69 -25.62
C LEU A 195 -5.87 42.74 -24.88
N GLY A 196 -4.79 42.21 -25.45
CA GLY A 196 -3.47 42.15 -24.84
C GLY A 196 -3.37 41.11 -23.68
N ARG A 197 -4.30 40.16 -23.60
CA ARG A 197 -4.23 39.09 -22.59
C ARG A 197 -3.37 37.96 -23.14
N HIS A 198 -2.47 37.48 -22.27
CA HIS A 198 -1.62 36.33 -22.57
C HIS A 198 -2.47 35.05 -22.80
N ARG A 199 -2.15 34.36 -23.87
CA ARG A 199 -2.75 33.07 -24.26
C ARG A 199 -1.64 32.09 -24.59
N VAL A 200 -1.96 30.82 -24.50
CA VAL A 200 -1.00 29.76 -24.83
C VAL A 200 -1.61 28.86 -25.89
N LYS A 201 -0.84 28.63 -26.96
CA LYS A 201 -1.23 27.71 -28.03
C LYS A 201 -0.36 26.47 -27.97
N HIS A 202 -1.00 25.34 -27.75
CA HIS A 202 -0.33 24.04 -27.74
C HIS A 202 -0.68 23.27 -29.01
N THR A 203 0.33 22.85 -29.77
CA THR A 203 0.19 22.22 -31.09
C THR A 203 1.10 21.01 -31.26
N GLY A 204 0.73 20.08 -32.15
CA GLY A 204 1.56 18.92 -32.50
C GLY A 204 1.74 17.91 -31.34
N TYR A 205 0.81 17.87 -30.42
CA TYR A 205 0.79 16.93 -29.29
C TYR A 205 0.13 15.62 -29.67
N ASP A 206 0.50 14.56 -28.94
CA ASP A 206 -0.20 13.28 -28.97
C ASP A 206 -1.36 13.32 -27.94
N VAL A 207 -2.49 12.71 -28.30
CA VAL A 207 -3.66 12.58 -27.44
C VAL A 207 -3.80 11.15 -26.94
N VAL A 208 -3.99 11.00 -25.63
CA VAL A 208 -4.43 9.76 -25.00
C VAL A 208 -5.79 10.01 -24.36
N LEU A 209 -6.76 9.15 -24.67
CA LEU A 209 -8.08 9.20 -24.06
C LEU A 209 -8.04 8.51 -22.72
N ALA A 210 -8.42 9.22 -21.65
CA ALA A 210 -8.59 8.66 -20.33
C ALA A 210 -10.07 8.29 -20.11
N VAL A 211 -10.38 7.01 -20.22
CA VAL A 211 -11.74 6.48 -20.05
C VAL A 211 -11.92 6.08 -18.59
N PRO A 212 -12.85 6.70 -17.84
CA PRO A 212 -13.05 6.34 -16.45
C PRO A 212 -13.84 5.03 -16.30
N LYS A 213 -13.36 4.16 -15.41
CA LYS A 213 -14.06 2.97 -14.93
C LYS A 213 -14.25 3.14 -13.43
N ASP A 214 -15.50 3.26 -13.01
CA ASP A 214 -15.84 3.49 -11.60
C ASP A 214 -16.08 2.16 -10.87
N MET A 215 -15.43 2.00 -9.70
CA MET A 215 -15.71 0.93 -8.75
C MET A 215 -16.41 1.55 -7.53
N GLU A 216 -17.57 1.05 -7.21
CA GLU A 216 -18.35 1.52 -6.06
C GLU A 216 -17.81 0.95 -4.77
N ILE A 217 -17.86 1.74 -3.70
CA ILE A 217 -17.33 1.41 -2.38
C ILE A 217 -18.45 1.49 -1.35
N ALA A 218 -18.76 0.35 -0.73
CA ALA A 218 -19.73 0.28 0.36
C ALA A 218 -19.07 0.57 1.70
N GLY A 219 -19.73 1.36 2.56
CA GLY A 219 -19.34 1.54 3.95
C GLY A 219 -20.06 0.57 4.89
N TYR A 220 -19.44 0.29 6.05
CA TYR A 220 -20.02 -0.59 7.05
C TYR A 220 -21.17 0.10 7.82
N GLY A 221 -22.33 -0.54 7.84
CA GLY A 221 -23.47 -0.09 8.64
C GLY A 221 -24.01 1.30 8.26
N THR A 222 -23.87 1.71 7.01
CA THR A 222 -24.33 2.99 6.47
C THR A 222 -24.97 2.82 5.09
N GLU A 223 -25.76 3.79 4.67
CA GLU A 223 -26.28 3.89 3.29
C GLU A 223 -25.42 4.80 2.41
N HIS A 224 -24.33 5.34 2.96
CA HIS A 224 -23.36 6.14 2.21
C HIS A 224 -22.52 5.25 1.29
N GLY A 225 -22.33 5.68 0.04
CA GLY A 225 -21.46 5.03 -0.95
C GLY A 225 -20.48 6.02 -1.56
N ASN A 226 -19.22 5.63 -1.70
CA ASN A 226 -18.17 6.39 -2.39
C ASN A 226 -17.73 5.68 -3.66
N LEU A 227 -16.77 6.25 -4.38
CA LEU A 227 -16.23 5.72 -5.63
C LEU A 227 -14.70 5.59 -5.59
N LEU A 228 -14.20 4.58 -6.29
CA LEU A 228 -12.84 4.53 -6.79
C LEU A 228 -12.90 4.68 -8.31
N ARG A 229 -12.43 5.82 -8.85
CA ARG A 229 -12.36 6.09 -10.29
C ARG A 229 -11.01 5.68 -10.83
N LEU A 230 -11.01 4.78 -11.80
CA LEU A 230 -9.82 4.21 -12.42
C LEU A 230 -9.76 4.65 -13.89
N TRP A 231 -8.65 5.25 -14.29
CA TRP A 231 -8.45 5.74 -15.63
C TRP A 231 -7.82 4.67 -16.53
N ASP A 232 -8.51 4.33 -17.61
CA ASP A 232 -8.03 3.41 -18.64
C ASP A 232 -7.55 4.20 -19.86
N ALA A 233 -6.33 3.94 -20.32
CA ALA A 233 -5.71 4.66 -21.41
C ALA A 233 -6.10 4.06 -22.76
N ASN A 234 -6.67 4.89 -23.62
CA ASN A 234 -7.11 4.50 -24.96
C ASN A 234 -6.59 5.47 -26.03
N SER A 235 -6.50 5.01 -27.27
CA SER A 235 -6.15 5.83 -28.43
C SER A 235 -7.40 6.44 -29.06
N PRO A 236 -7.38 7.71 -29.48
CA PRO A 236 -8.45 8.28 -30.31
C PRO A 236 -8.56 7.59 -31.69
N THR A 237 -7.48 6.96 -32.15
CA THR A 237 -7.43 6.20 -33.40
C THR A 237 -7.13 4.75 -33.12
N PRO A 238 -8.14 3.86 -33.04
CA PRO A 238 -7.92 2.45 -32.68
C PRO A 238 -7.11 1.67 -33.73
N VAL A 239 -7.24 1.99 -35.02
CA VAL A 239 -6.51 1.36 -36.13
C VAL A 239 -6.34 2.36 -37.26
N ASP A 240 -5.13 2.50 -37.80
CA ASP A 240 -4.92 3.20 -39.06
C ASP A 240 -5.37 2.32 -40.25
N MET A 241 -6.51 2.65 -40.79
CA MET A 241 -7.14 1.84 -41.85
C MET A 241 -6.33 1.84 -43.17
N ASN A 242 -5.53 2.88 -43.43
CA ASN A 242 -4.68 2.93 -44.63
C ASN A 242 -3.51 1.97 -44.50
N LEU A 243 -2.83 1.98 -43.37
CA LEU A 243 -1.76 1.03 -43.05
C LEU A 243 -2.30 -0.41 -42.99
N PHE A 244 -3.45 -0.61 -42.39
CA PHE A 244 -4.10 -1.92 -42.32
C PHE A 244 -4.39 -2.45 -43.74
N SER A 245 -5.04 -1.68 -44.57
CA SER A 245 -5.38 -2.04 -45.96
C SER A 245 -4.15 -2.30 -46.85
N SER A 246 -3.00 -1.67 -46.52
CA SER A 246 -1.73 -1.89 -47.22
C SER A 246 -0.92 -3.10 -46.71
N GLY A 247 -1.46 -3.89 -45.76
CA GLY A 247 -0.83 -5.07 -45.16
C GLY A 247 0.19 -4.79 -44.04
N GLN A 248 0.30 -3.52 -43.59
CA GLN A 248 1.21 -3.11 -42.53
C GLN A 248 0.52 -3.21 -41.15
N TYR A 249 0.04 -4.40 -40.78
CA TYR A 249 -0.84 -4.62 -39.61
C TYR A 249 -0.25 -4.16 -38.29
N LEU A 250 1.04 -4.40 -38.04
CA LEU A 250 1.70 -3.98 -36.79
C LEU A 250 1.77 -2.46 -36.67
N LYS A 251 2.15 -1.77 -37.77
CA LYS A 251 2.17 -0.31 -37.77
C LYS A 251 0.78 0.32 -37.64
N ALA A 252 -0.25 -0.36 -38.18
CA ALA A 252 -1.63 0.10 -38.10
C ALA A 252 -2.17 0.19 -36.66
N VAL A 253 -1.61 -0.59 -35.74
CA VAL A 253 -1.99 -0.64 -34.31
C VAL A 253 -0.94 -0.02 -33.37
N GLU A 254 0.20 0.46 -33.89
CA GLU A 254 1.32 0.95 -33.08
C GLU A 254 0.93 2.12 -32.18
N GLN A 255 0.24 3.13 -32.73
CA GLN A 255 -0.22 4.29 -31.98
C GLN A 255 -1.18 3.89 -30.84
N ARG A 256 -2.05 2.95 -31.10
CA ARG A 256 -2.94 2.38 -30.10
C ARG A 256 -2.16 1.67 -28.98
N ALA A 257 -1.22 0.80 -29.36
CA ALA A 257 -0.40 0.06 -28.38
C ALA A 257 0.42 1.01 -27.48
N MET A 258 0.95 2.10 -28.06
CA MET A 258 1.69 3.12 -27.29
C MET A 258 0.79 3.85 -26.30
N ALA A 259 -0.43 4.24 -26.67
CA ALA A 259 -1.38 4.87 -25.75
C ALA A 259 -1.81 3.90 -24.63
N GLU A 260 -2.21 2.67 -24.96
CA GLU A 260 -2.64 1.66 -24.01
C GLU A 260 -1.52 1.21 -23.05
N SER A 261 -0.24 1.36 -23.43
CA SER A 261 0.90 0.99 -22.55
C SER A 261 0.88 1.73 -21.21
N ILE A 262 0.27 2.92 -21.17
CA ILE A 262 0.15 3.75 -19.95
C ILE A 262 -0.64 3.03 -18.85
N SER A 263 -1.69 2.28 -19.19
CA SER A 263 -2.50 1.52 -18.23
C SER A 263 -2.21 0.01 -18.21
N LYS A 264 -1.08 -0.47 -18.81
CA LYS A 264 -0.77 -1.91 -18.83
C LYS A 264 -0.26 -2.44 -17.50
N VAL A 265 0.80 -1.84 -16.94
CA VAL A 265 1.57 -2.38 -15.81
C VAL A 265 1.81 -1.30 -14.76
N LEU A 266 1.59 -1.65 -13.50
CA LEU A 266 1.97 -0.82 -12.35
C LEU A 266 3.48 -0.90 -12.12
N TYR A 267 4.14 0.25 -11.94
CA TYR A 267 5.58 0.37 -11.70
C TYR A 267 6.45 -0.34 -12.76
N PRO A 268 6.38 0.07 -14.04
CA PRO A 268 7.33 -0.41 -15.04
C PRO A 268 8.76 -0.08 -14.60
N GLU A 269 9.72 -0.92 -15.02
CA GLU A 269 11.12 -0.71 -14.73
C GLU A 269 11.59 0.64 -15.31
N ASP A 270 12.32 1.44 -14.52
CA ASP A 270 12.74 2.79 -14.86
C ASP A 270 14.27 3.01 -14.84
N ASN A 271 15.05 1.93 -14.96
CA ASN A 271 16.50 2.00 -15.10
C ASN A 271 16.96 2.54 -16.47
N HIS A 272 16.03 2.68 -17.43
CA HIS A 272 16.26 3.17 -18.77
C HIS A 272 15.30 4.31 -19.13
N TYR A 273 15.61 5.04 -20.21
CA TYR A 273 14.88 6.23 -20.63
C TYR A 273 13.38 5.97 -20.91
N GLU A 274 13.09 4.89 -21.63
CA GLU A 274 11.72 4.50 -22.02
C GLU A 274 10.85 4.21 -20.78
N GLY A 275 11.40 3.52 -19.80
CA GLY A 275 10.71 3.23 -18.53
C GLY A 275 10.45 4.50 -17.72
N LYS A 276 11.44 5.41 -17.61
CA LYS A 276 11.25 6.72 -16.98
C LYS A 276 10.18 7.54 -17.71
N SER A 277 10.21 7.55 -19.04
CA SER A 277 9.20 8.24 -19.86
C SER A 277 7.80 7.69 -19.62
N LEU A 278 7.65 6.36 -19.56
CA LEU A 278 6.37 5.71 -19.30
C LEU A 278 5.84 6.04 -17.90
N ARG A 279 6.69 5.99 -16.87
CA ARG A 279 6.30 6.35 -15.50
C ARG A 279 5.86 7.81 -15.38
N LEU A 280 6.56 8.74 -16.01
CA LEU A 280 6.14 10.15 -16.05
C LEU A 280 4.78 10.31 -16.75
N LYS A 281 4.59 9.60 -17.88
CA LYS A 281 3.30 9.60 -18.60
C LYS A 281 2.18 9.03 -17.75
N GLN A 282 2.40 7.93 -17.01
CA GLN A 282 1.43 7.38 -16.08
C GLN A 282 0.99 8.39 -15.02
N GLN A 283 1.95 9.06 -14.38
CA GLN A 283 1.67 10.05 -13.33
C GLN A 283 0.85 11.23 -13.88
N TYR A 284 1.26 11.80 -15.01
CA TYR A 284 0.53 12.92 -15.59
C TYR A 284 -0.83 12.50 -16.16
N PHE A 285 -0.92 11.34 -16.79
CA PHE A 285 -2.17 10.80 -17.34
C PHE A 285 -3.30 10.76 -16.30
N PHE A 286 -3.08 10.07 -15.18
CA PHE A 286 -4.15 9.96 -14.18
C PHE A 286 -4.42 11.27 -13.44
N VAL A 287 -3.40 12.09 -13.22
CA VAL A 287 -3.52 13.39 -12.56
C VAL A 287 -4.31 14.35 -13.44
N SER A 288 -3.94 14.49 -14.72
CA SER A 288 -4.61 15.42 -15.64
C SER A 288 -6.08 15.03 -15.83
N ALA A 289 -6.37 13.76 -16.10
CA ALA A 289 -7.73 13.27 -16.22
C ALA A 289 -8.56 13.53 -14.93
N THR A 290 -7.95 13.30 -13.76
CA THR A 290 -8.60 13.52 -12.47
C THR A 290 -8.94 14.99 -12.24
N ILE A 291 -7.99 15.89 -12.41
CA ILE A 291 -8.21 17.33 -12.19
C ILE A 291 -9.25 17.87 -13.18
N GLN A 292 -9.16 17.50 -14.47
CA GLN A 292 -10.17 17.87 -15.47
C GLN A 292 -11.57 17.41 -15.06
N SER A 293 -11.72 16.16 -14.64
CA SER A 293 -13.01 15.60 -14.20
C SER A 293 -13.61 16.34 -13.00
N ILE A 294 -12.79 16.64 -11.98
CA ILE A 294 -13.24 17.38 -10.78
C ILE A 294 -13.66 18.81 -11.16
N VAL A 295 -12.84 19.49 -11.94
CA VAL A 295 -13.11 20.86 -12.40
C VAL A 295 -14.39 20.92 -13.24
N ARG A 296 -14.56 20.00 -14.18
CA ARG A 296 -15.78 19.94 -15.03
C ARG A 296 -17.06 19.79 -14.19
N LYS A 297 -17.04 18.89 -13.21
CA LYS A 297 -18.18 18.67 -12.29
C LYS A 297 -18.45 19.92 -11.44
N HIS A 298 -17.42 20.51 -10.86
CA HIS A 298 -17.55 21.73 -10.06
C HIS A 298 -18.10 22.90 -10.90
N ARG A 299 -17.58 23.07 -12.12
CA ARG A 299 -18.03 24.13 -13.01
C ARG A 299 -19.50 23.98 -13.40
N ALA A 300 -19.95 22.75 -13.67
CA ALA A 300 -21.35 22.46 -13.97
C ALA A 300 -22.27 22.78 -12.79
N GLU A 301 -21.80 22.56 -11.54
CA GLU A 301 -22.61 22.81 -10.34
C GLU A 301 -22.59 24.28 -9.89
N TYR A 302 -21.42 24.94 -9.90
CA TYR A 302 -21.23 26.27 -9.29
C TYR A 302 -21.03 27.40 -10.32
N GLY A 303 -20.75 27.12 -11.58
CA GLY A 303 -20.52 28.12 -12.64
C GLY A 303 -19.22 28.92 -12.49
N THR A 304 -18.41 28.69 -11.47
CA THR A 304 -17.14 29.40 -11.18
C THR A 304 -16.19 28.48 -10.45
N LEU A 305 -14.88 28.72 -10.59
CA LEU A 305 -13.85 28.01 -9.81
C LEU A 305 -13.30 28.82 -8.62
N ARG A 306 -13.79 30.02 -8.36
CA ARG A 306 -13.32 30.87 -7.24
C ARG A 306 -13.55 30.26 -5.87
N ASN A 307 -14.59 29.47 -5.70
CA ASN A 307 -14.95 28.74 -4.48
C ASN A 307 -14.47 27.28 -4.48
N PHE A 308 -13.65 26.87 -5.45
CA PHE A 308 -13.20 25.49 -5.62
C PHE A 308 -12.56 24.93 -4.35
N HIS A 309 -11.61 25.66 -3.75
CA HIS A 309 -10.93 25.30 -2.51
C HIS A 309 -11.84 25.19 -1.28
N LEU A 310 -13.04 25.77 -1.32
CA LEU A 310 -14.04 25.65 -0.24
C LEU A 310 -14.86 24.35 -0.36
N LYS A 311 -14.99 23.81 -1.59
CA LYS A 311 -15.80 22.64 -1.90
C LYS A 311 -15.00 21.36 -2.08
N HIS A 312 -13.71 21.47 -2.38
CA HIS A 312 -12.84 20.33 -2.65
C HIS A 312 -11.57 20.40 -1.82
N VAL A 313 -11.11 19.23 -1.39
CA VAL A 313 -9.75 19.00 -0.91
C VAL A 313 -9.17 17.83 -1.68
N ILE A 314 -7.96 18.01 -2.20
CA ILE A 314 -7.21 17.00 -2.95
C ILE A 314 -6.08 16.53 -2.05
N GLN A 315 -6.16 15.28 -1.59
CA GLN A 315 -5.09 14.65 -0.82
C GLN A 315 -4.21 13.83 -1.75
N ILE A 316 -2.95 14.21 -1.90
CA ILE A 316 -1.99 13.44 -2.68
C ILE A 316 -1.23 12.46 -1.79
N ASN A 317 -1.25 11.18 -2.19
CA ASN A 317 -0.64 10.07 -1.47
C ASN A 317 0.75 9.80 -2.04
N ASP A 318 1.80 10.23 -1.32
CA ASP A 318 3.18 10.35 -1.77
C ASP A 318 3.36 11.38 -2.91
N THR A 319 4.50 11.37 -3.60
CA THR A 319 4.87 12.36 -4.63
C THR A 319 4.36 12.02 -6.04
N ASN A 320 3.86 10.80 -6.27
CA ASN A 320 3.40 10.40 -7.59
C ASN A 320 2.31 11.31 -8.17
N PRO A 321 1.35 11.86 -7.38
CA PRO A 321 0.34 12.79 -7.90
C PRO A 321 0.75 14.28 -7.86
N THR A 322 1.99 14.62 -7.59
CA THR A 322 2.44 16.03 -7.41
C THR A 322 2.15 16.92 -8.62
N LEU A 323 2.12 16.35 -9.84
CA LEU A 323 1.78 17.09 -11.06
C LEU A 323 0.35 17.65 -11.04
N ALA A 324 -0.50 17.29 -10.06
CA ALA A 324 -1.78 17.93 -9.81
C ALA A 324 -1.65 19.44 -9.56
N ILE A 325 -0.54 19.88 -8.97
CA ILE A 325 -0.26 21.29 -8.68
C ILE A 325 -0.16 22.10 -9.98
N PRO A 326 0.80 21.83 -10.90
CA PRO A 326 0.90 22.59 -12.13
C PRO A 326 -0.25 22.30 -13.10
N GLU A 327 -0.90 21.14 -13.07
CA GLU A 327 -2.06 20.85 -13.91
C GLU A 327 -3.28 21.67 -13.50
N GLN A 328 -3.56 21.82 -12.21
CA GLN A 328 -4.64 22.69 -11.76
C GLN A 328 -4.34 24.16 -12.10
N MET A 329 -3.06 24.59 -12.00
CA MET A 329 -2.66 25.91 -12.48
C MET A 329 -2.91 26.08 -13.98
N ARG A 330 -2.56 25.08 -14.81
CA ARG A 330 -2.77 25.10 -16.26
C ARG A 330 -4.25 25.32 -16.60
N ILE A 331 -5.13 24.57 -15.97
CA ILE A 331 -6.58 24.69 -16.22
C ILE A 331 -7.08 26.10 -15.84
N LEU A 332 -6.69 26.58 -14.65
CA LEU A 332 -7.11 27.91 -14.17
C LEU A 332 -6.59 29.05 -15.05
N LEU A 333 -5.34 28.96 -15.52
CA LEU A 333 -4.70 29.98 -16.34
C LEU A 333 -5.16 29.91 -17.80
N ASP A 334 -5.07 28.74 -18.43
CA ASP A 334 -5.18 28.58 -19.87
C ASP A 334 -6.63 28.37 -20.32
N GLU A 335 -7.44 27.64 -19.54
CA GLU A 335 -8.84 27.33 -19.90
C GLU A 335 -9.83 28.32 -19.27
N GLU A 336 -9.60 28.71 -18.01
CA GLU A 336 -10.51 29.60 -17.27
C GLU A 336 -10.08 31.08 -17.33
N GLY A 337 -8.84 31.35 -17.71
CA GLY A 337 -8.34 32.72 -17.91
C GLY A 337 -8.13 33.51 -16.62
N TYR A 338 -7.89 32.81 -15.47
CA TYR A 338 -7.59 33.46 -14.19
C TYR A 338 -6.19 34.06 -14.20
N GLY A 339 -6.01 35.13 -13.41
CA GLY A 339 -4.67 35.66 -13.13
C GLY A 339 -3.85 34.71 -12.27
N TRP A 340 -2.51 34.80 -12.36
CA TRP A 340 -1.60 33.91 -11.64
C TRP A 340 -1.86 33.86 -10.13
N ASP A 341 -2.01 35.00 -9.49
CA ASP A 341 -2.14 35.07 -8.02
C ASP A 341 -3.48 34.47 -7.54
N GLU A 342 -4.57 34.66 -8.30
CA GLU A 342 -5.88 34.06 -8.02
C GLU A 342 -5.81 32.53 -8.22
N ALA A 343 -5.23 32.07 -9.34
CA ALA A 343 -5.04 30.65 -9.60
C ALA A 343 -4.17 29.98 -8.51
N TRP A 344 -3.06 30.63 -8.16
CA TRP A 344 -2.15 30.13 -7.13
C TRP A 344 -2.80 30.03 -5.76
N TYR A 345 -3.64 31.04 -5.39
CA TYR A 345 -4.42 30.99 -4.16
C TYR A 345 -5.35 29.79 -4.11
N ILE A 346 -6.09 29.52 -5.18
CA ILE A 346 -6.99 28.35 -5.26
C ILE A 346 -6.19 27.06 -5.09
N VAL A 347 -5.10 26.85 -5.85
CA VAL A 347 -4.29 25.64 -5.81
C VAL A 347 -3.71 25.39 -4.43
N THR A 348 -3.11 26.44 -3.81
CA THR A 348 -2.46 26.33 -2.51
C THR A 348 -3.40 26.21 -1.33
N HIS A 349 -4.72 26.30 -1.54
CA HIS A 349 -5.75 26.06 -0.53
C HIS A 349 -6.59 24.79 -0.83
N THR A 350 -6.25 24.06 -1.91
CA THR A 350 -6.96 22.85 -2.31
C THR A 350 -6.16 21.57 -2.04
N ILE A 351 -4.82 21.59 -2.22
CA ILE A 351 -3.99 20.38 -2.24
C ILE A 351 -3.24 20.20 -0.92
N ALA A 352 -3.33 19.00 -0.36
CA ALA A 352 -2.58 18.54 0.82
C ALA A 352 -1.72 17.31 0.46
N TYR A 353 -0.59 17.14 1.13
CA TYR A 353 0.42 16.14 0.83
C TYR A 353 0.71 15.22 2.01
N THR A 354 0.65 13.91 1.78
CA THR A 354 1.15 12.90 2.70
C THR A 354 2.49 12.37 2.20
N ASN A 355 3.54 12.52 2.99
CA ASN A 355 4.86 11.94 2.71
C ASN A 355 4.94 10.52 3.29
N HIS A 356 5.53 9.59 2.54
CA HIS A 356 5.77 8.20 2.96
C HIS A 356 7.26 7.82 2.99
N THR A 357 8.16 8.79 2.83
CA THR A 357 9.60 8.56 2.66
C THR A 357 10.39 9.20 3.81
N VAL A 358 11.29 8.43 4.44
CA VAL A 358 12.18 8.91 5.51
C VAL A 358 13.59 9.27 5.02
N LEU A 359 13.92 8.95 3.76
CA LEU A 359 15.23 9.15 3.17
C LEU A 359 15.19 10.31 2.18
N ALA A 360 15.94 11.37 2.42
CA ALA A 360 16.02 12.51 1.50
C ALA A 360 16.49 12.11 0.09
N GLU A 361 17.41 11.14 -0.01
CA GLU A 361 17.91 10.60 -1.26
C GLU A 361 16.89 9.77 -2.06
N ALA A 362 15.87 9.24 -1.38
CA ALA A 362 14.79 8.47 -2.01
C ALA A 362 13.58 9.33 -2.43
N LEU A 363 13.61 10.65 -2.18
CA LEU A 363 12.60 11.58 -2.66
C LEU A 363 12.63 11.66 -4.19
N GLU A 364 11.45 11.59 -4.82
CA GLU A 364 11.31 11.52 -6.27
C GLU A 364 11.84 12.78 -6.97
N ARG A 365 12.62 12.55 -8.02
CA ARG A 365 13.22 13.58 -8.88
C ARG A 365 13.05 13.19 -10.33
N TRP A 366 12.80 14.18 -11.18
CA TRP A 366 12.69 13.98 -12.61
C TRP A 366 13.72 14.82 -13.37
N PRO A 367 14.41 14.26 -14.36
CA PRO A 367 15.23 15.07 -15.29
C PRO A 367 14.37 16.13 -15.95
N GLN A 368 14.79 17.41 -15.88
CA GLN A 368 14.04 18.52 -16.48
C GLN A 368 13.73 18.30 -17.97
N GLN A 369 14.67 17.74 -18.72
CA GLN A 369 14.53 17.46 -20.16
C GLN A 369 13.39 16.48 -20.46
N LEU A 370 13.09 15.57 -19.53
CA LEU A 370 12.00 14.61 -19.69
C LEU A 370 10.64 15.29 -19.55
N ILE A 371 10.49 16.17 -18.55
CA ILE A 371 9.27 16.95 -18.35
C ILE A 371 9.09 17.96 -19.50
N GLU A 372 10.13 18.66 -19.88
CA GLU A 372 10.12 19.61 -21.00
C GLU A 372 9.67 18.95 -22.30
N LYS A 373 10.17 17.76 -22.61
CA LYS A 373 9.84 17.02 -23.83
C LYS A 373 8.37 16.55 -23.84
N TRP A 374 7.93 15.91 -22.76
CA TRP A 374 6.62 15.26 -22.75
C TRP A 374 5.49 16.15 -22.24
N LEU A 375 5.81 17.18 -21.44
CA LEU A 375 4.84 18.06 -20.78
C LEU A 375 5.26 19.55 -20.93
N PRO A 376 5.40 20.08 -22.16
CA PRO A 376 6.02 21.37 -22.37
C PRO A 376 5.27 22.54 -21.71
N ARG A 377 3.93 22.49 -21.64
CA ARG A 377 3.17 23.53 -20.93
C ARG A 377 3.31 23.44 -19.42
N ILE A 378 3.28 22.24 -18.88
CA ILE A 378 3.52 21.98 -17.45
C ILE A 378 4.93 22.44 -17.06
N TRP A 379 5.91 22.21 -17.92
CA TRP A 379 7.28 22.69 -17.73
C TRP A 379 7.35 24.22 -17.59
N GLN A 380 6.69 25.00 -18.46
CA GLN A 380 6.64 26.46 -18.34
C GLN A 380 6.04 26.90 -16.99
N ILE A 381 4.96 26.27 -16.55
CA ILE A 381 4.32 26.58 -15.27
C ILE A 381 5.24 26.21 -14.09
N LEU A 382 5.92 25.06 -14.16
CA LEU A 382 6.90 24.66 -13.15
C LEU A 382 8.08 25.64 -13.02
N ILE A 383 8.60 26.16 -14.15
CA ILE A 383 9.63 27.19 -14.15
C ILE A 383 9.14 28.43 -13.38
N GLU A 384 7.94 28.91 -13.67
CA GLU A 384 7.40 30.11 -13.01
C GLU A 384 7.15 29.89 -11.51
N ILE A 385 6.59 28.73 -11.14
CA ILE A 385 6.43 28.36 -9.70
C ILE A 385 7.81 28.32 -9.04
N SER A 386 8.79 27.66 -9.67
CA SER A 386 10.15 27.53 -9.13
C SER A 386 10.83 28.88 -8.96
N ASN A 387 10.74 29.77 -9.97
CA ASN A 387 11.33 31.10 -9.92
C ASN A 387 10.74 31.95 -8.78
N ARG A 388 9.41 31.96 -8.65
CA ARG A 388 8.74 32.71 -7.55
C ARG A 388 9.13 32.15 -6.19
N TYR A 389 9.15 30.81 -6.04
CA TYR A 389 9.55 30.19 -4.79
C TYR A 389 11.01 30.45 -4.45
N GLN A 390 11.91 30.33 -5.41
CA GLN A 390 13.34 30.60 -5.22
C GLN A 390 13.61 32.06 -4.82
N ARG A 391 12.90 33.05 -5.42
CA ARG A 391 13.00 34.46 -4.96
C ARG A 391 12.57 34.58 -3.51
N ALA A 392 11.42 34.01 -3.12
CA ALA A 392 10.95 34.05 -1.74
C ALA A 392 11.90 33.35 -0.74
N LEU A 393 12.59 32.29 -1.16
CA LEU A 393 13.62 31.63 -0.35
C LEU A 393 14.89 32.51 -0.25
N THR A 394 15.32 33.10 -1.35
CA THR A 394 16.49 33.99 -1.38
C THR A 394 16.29 35.19 -0.47
N ASP A 395 15.10 35.79 -0.49
CA ASP A 395 14.75 36.91 0.40
C ASP A 395 14.74 36.48 1.87
N TYR A 396 14.11 35.33 2.16
CA TYR A 396 14.00 34.80 3.54
C TYR A 396 15.37 34.41 4.14
N PHE A 397 16.24 33.80 3.35
CA PHE A 397 17.57 33.34 3.77
C PHE A 397 18.68 34.35 3.48
N HIS A 398 18.31 35.61 3.10
CA HIS A 398 19.27 36.67 2.83
C HIS A 398 20.36 36.30 1.83
N GLY A 399 20.03 35.52 0.79
CA GLY A 399 20.93 35.08 -0.26
C GLY A 399 21.81 33.87 0.08
N ASP A 400 21.63 33.23 1.21
CA ASP A 400 22.36 32.01 1.59
C ASP A 400 21.98 30.81 0.67
N LEU A 401 22.80 30.56 -0.36
CA LEU A 401 22.59 29.47 -1.31
C LEU A 401 22.66 28.08 -0.67
N SER A 402 23.35 27.92 0.46
CA SER A 402 23.41 26.64 1.16
C SER A 402 22.03 26.23 1.75
N LYS A 403 21.14 27.19 1.97
CA LYS A 403 19.75 27.01 2.40
C LYS A 403 18.78 26.99 1.23
N VAL A 404 19.00 27.83 0.23
CA VAL A 404 18.11 27.95 -0.93
C VAL A 404 18.19 26.72 -1.83
N ALA A 405 19.39 26.25 -2.16
CA ALA A 405 19.60 25.14 -3.11
C ALA A 405 18.93 23.81 -2.69
N PRO A 406 18.99 23.36 -1.42
CA PRO A 406 18.28 22.14 -0.99
C PRO A 406 16.75 22.25 -1.09
N MET A 407 16.19 23.46 -0.94
CA MET A 407 14.75 23.71 -0.99
C MET A 407 14.21 24.02 -2.38
N ALA A 408 15.10 24.36 -3.35
CA ALA A 408 14.69 24.70 -4.71
C ALA A 408 13.93 23.54 -5.39
N ILE A 409 12.87 23.88 -6.13
CA ILE A 409 12.06 22.93 -6.90
C ILE A 409 12.86 22.41 -8.09
N ILE A 410 13.45 23.33 -8.87
CA ILE A 410 14.31 23.01 -10.01
C ILE A 410 15.74 23.37 -9.64
N TRP A 411 16.63 22.37 -9.63
CA TRP A 411 18.03 22.58 -9.34
C TRP A 411 18.90 21.46 -9.91
N GLY A 412 20.05 21.83 -10.48
CA GLY A 412 21.02 20.86 -11.02
C GLY A 412 20.49 19.99 -12.18
N GLY A 413 19.52 20.51 -12.95
CA GLY A 413 18.91 19.79 -14.07
C GLY A 413 17.81 18.82 -13.69
N GLU A 414 17.35 18.85 -12.42
CA GLU A 414 16.30 18.00 -11.88
C GLU A 414 15.12 18.80 -11.32
N VAL A 415 13.94 18.23 -11.39
CA VAL A 415 12.73 18.70 -10.73
C VAL A 415 12.48 17.84 -9.49
N ARG A 416 12.43 18.46 -8.33
CA ARG A 416 12.27 17.81 -7.02
C ARG A 416 10.81 17.87 -6.58
N MET A 417 10.12 16.75 -6.67
CA MET A 417 8.68 16.69 -6.49
C MET A 417 8.25 17.01 -5.05
N ALA A 418 8.96 16.50 -4.04
CA ALA A 418 8.66 16.82 -2.65
C ALA A 418 8.81 18.31 -2.33
N ASN A 419 9.79 19.01 -2.92
CA ASN A 419 9.95 20.45 -2.74
C ASN A 419 8.80 21.23 -3.37
N LEU A 420 8.26 20.76 -4.50
CA LEU A 420 7.04 21.32 -5.07
C LEU A 420 5.83 21.15 -4.14
N CYS A 421 5.68 19.97 -3.51
CA CYS A 421 4.65 19.75 -2.50
C CYS A 421 4.80 20.69 -1.29
N VAL A 422 6.02 20.82 -0.78
CA VAL A 422 6.32 21.73 0.36
C VAL A 422 5.98 23.19 0.01
N CYS A 423 6.29 23.62 -1.21
CA CYS A 423 5.95 24.94 -1.70
C CYS A 423 4.42 25.16 -1.74
N ALA A 424 3.68 24.27 -2.40
CA ALA A 424 2.32 24.50 -2.82
C ALA A 424 1.25 23.96 -1.88
N CYS A 425 1.48 22.85 -1.16
CA CYS A 425 0.44 22.24 -0.32
C CYS A 425 0.17 23.04 0.96
N PHE A 426 -1.12 23.11 1.35
CA PHE A 426 -1.50 23.81 2.58
C PHE A 426 -1.19 23.02 3.86
N LYS A 427 -1.16 21.67 3.76
CA LYS A 427 -0.76 20.77 4.85
C LYS A 427 0.12 19.64 4.31
N ILE A 428 1.05 19.23 5.16
CA ILE A 428 2.01 18.16 4.92
C ILE A 428 2.00 17.27 6.15
N ASN A 429 1.70 15.99 6.00
CA ASN A 429 1.75 15.08 7.14
C ASN A 429 2.72 13.91 6.91
N GLY A 430 3.37 13.51 8.01
CA GLY A 430 3.99 12.20 8.12
C GLY A 430 2.96 11.15 8.55
N VAL A 431 3.40 9.89 8.60
CA VAL A 431 2.52 8.71 8.76
C VAL A 431 2.78 7.91 10.04
N SER A 432 3.66 8.40 10.90
CA SER A 432 3.87 8.00 12.30
C SER A 432 4.51 9.15 13.06
N ALA A 433 4.49 9.12 14.39
CA ALA A 433 5.07 10.17 15.22
C ALA A 433 6.57 10.33 14.92
N LEU A 434 7.33 9.22 14.93
CA LEU A 434 8.75 9.22 14.60
C LEU A 434 9.04 9.77 13.20
N HIS A 435 8.25 9.33 12.19
CA HIS A 435 8.40 9.82 10.82
C HIS A 435 8.18 11.33 10.74
N SER A 436 7.12 11.83 11.36
CA SER A 436 6.81 13.26 11.37
C SER A 436 7.91 14.09 12.03
N ASP A 437 8.56 13.56 13.08
CA ASP A 437 9.71 14.20 13.71
C ASP A 437 10.96 14.19 12.83
N ILE A 438 11.21 13.09 12.10
CA ILE A 438 12.29 13.00 11.10
C ILE A 438 12.05 13.98 9.96
N LEU A 439 10.82 14.15 9.48
CA LEU A 439 10.49 15.13 8.44
C LEU A 439 10.82 16.56 8.90
N LYS A 440 10.46 16.92 10.14
CA LYS A 440 10.70 18.25 10.70
C LYS A 440 12.16 18.52 11.03
N ARG A 441 12.87 17.52 11.55
CA ARG A 441 14.24 17.68 12.02
C ARG A 441 15.29 17.53 10.93
N ASP A 442 15.06 16.57 10.00
CA ASP A 442 16.07 16.13 9.05
C ASP A 442 15.67 16.42 7.60
N VAL A 443 14.57 15.84 7.10
CA VAL A 443 14.22 15.84 5.66
C VAL A 443 13.81 17.22 5.17
N PHE A 444 12.97 17.93 5.91
CA PHE A 444 12.43 19.25 5.58
C PHE A 444 12.75 20.31 6.65
N HIS A 445 13.90 20.19 7.31
CA HIS A 445 14.29 21.06 8.44
C HIS A 445 14.12 22.56 8.13
N ASP A 446 14.71 23.05 7.05
CA ASP A 446 14.66 24.47 6.72
C ASP A 446 13.25 24.93 6.25
N ALA A 447 12.52 24.04 5.61
CA ALA A 447 11.12 24.27 5.23
C ALA A 447 10.20 24.34 6.46
N TYR A 448 10.40 23.43 7.42
CA TYR A 448 9.69 23.44 8.69
C TYR A 448 9.98 24.72 9.49
N ALA A 449 11.24 25.15 9.57
CA ALA A 449 11.60 26.40 10.23
C ALA A 449 10.88 27.63 9.62
N ARG A 450 10.68 27.63 8.29
CA ARG A 450 9.99 28.72 7.57
C ARG A 450 8.46 28.67 7.71
N THR A 451 7.87 27.47 7.65
CA THR A 451 6.40 27.28 7.61
C THR A 451 5.97 26.12 8.52
N PRO A 452 6.17 26.24 9.87
CA PRO A 452 5.90 25.14 10.81
C PRO A 452 4.43 24.69 10.80
N ASP A 453 3.49 25.59 10.58
CA ASP A 453 2.05 25.34 10.62
C ASP A 453 1.57 24.41 9.50
N LYS A 454 2.37 24.22 8.43
CA LYS A 454 2.05 23.24 7.38
C LYS A 454 2.25 21.80 7.83
N PHE A 455 3.14 21.51 8.77
CA PHE A 455 3.58 20.17 9.13
C PHE A 455 2.78 19.59 10.29
N THR A 456 2.21 18.41 10.06
CA THR A 456 1.43 17.67 11.07
C THR A 456 1.75 16.17 11.02
N ASN A 457 1.11 15.41 11.90
CA ASN A 457 1.19 13.95 11.93
C ASN A 457 -0.21 13.36 11.83
N VAL A 458 -0.37 12.34 10.98
CA VAL A 458 -1.50 11.43 11.05
C VAL A 458 -0.92 10.02 10.98
N THR A 459 -0.84 9.37 12.13
CA THR A 459 -0.36 7.98 12.20
C THR A 459 -1.26 7.07 11.38
N ASN A 460 -0.67 6.21 10.56
CA ASN A 460 -1.39 5.26 9.73
C ASN A 460 -2.34 4.37 10.55
N GLY A 461 -3.28 3.79 9.86
CA GLY A 461 -4.21 2.81 10.41
C GLY A 461 -4.63 1.80 9.34
N ILE A 462 -5.30 0.75 9.78
CA ILE A 462 -5.79 -0.35 8.95
C ILE A 462 -7.31 -0.50 9.09
N ASP A 463 -7.96 -1.00 8.05
CA ASP A 463 -9.36 -1.41 8.10
C ASP A 463 -9.51 -2.64 9.01
N HIS A 464 -9.88 -2.39 10.27
CA HIS A 464 -10.04 -3.42 11.28
C HIS A 464 -11.24 -4.36 11.00
N ARG A 465 -12.18 -3.95 10.17
CA ARG A 465 -13.29 -4.81 9.72
C ARG A 465 -12.75 -5.92 8.83
N ARG A 466 -11.96 -5.59 7.80
CA ARG A 466 -11.30 -6.58 6.95
C ARG A 466 -10.23 -7.40 7.71
N TRP A 467 -9.31 -6.69 8.40
CA TRP A 467 -8.09 -7.29 8.95
C TRP A 467 -8.24 -7.92 10.34
N LEU A 468 -9.43 -7.84 10.94
CA LEU A 468 -9.76 -8.51 12.20
C LEU A 468 -11.08 -9.27 12.08
N SER A 469 -12.22 -8.57 11.94
CA SER A 469 -13.54 -9.21 12.00
C SER A 469 -13.82 -10.17 10.82
N GLU A 470 -13.50 -9.75 9.62
CA GLU A 470 -13.78 -10.51 8.39
C GLU A 470 -12.81 -11.70 8.21
N CYS A 471 -11.49 -11.45 8.40
CA CYS A 471 -10.48 -12.49 8.19
C CYS A 471 -10.30 -13.44 9.39
N ASN A 472 -10.82 -13.12 10.58
CA ASN A 472 -10.68 -13.93 11.80
C ASN A 472 -12.01 -14.03 12.58
N PRO A 473 -13.02 -14.72 12.02
CA PRO A 473 -14.38 -14.72 12.56
C PRO A 473 -14.49 -15.32 13.96
N GLU A 474 -13.64 -16.29 14.31
CA GLU A 474 -13.66 -16.87 15.68
C GLU A 474 -13.10 -15.88 16.71
N LEU A 475 -12.09 -15.09 16.35
CA LEU A 475 -11.59 -14.00 17.19
C LEU A 475 -12.63 -12.87 17.30
N ASP A 476 -13.30 -12.53 16.20
CA ASP A 476 -14.41 -11.58 16.21
C ASP A 476 -15.51 -12.02 17.18
N ALA A 477 -15.88 -13.31 17.17
CA ALA A 477 -16.86 -13.86 18.10
C ALA A 477 -16.42 -13.74 19.57
N LEU A 478 -15.15 -14.04 19.88
CA LEU A 478 -14.60 -13.84 21.22
C LEU A 478 -14.65 -12.38 21.68
N ILE A 479 -14.27 -11.45 20.79
CA ILE A 479 -14.31 -10.00 21.09
C ILE A 479 -15.75 -9.53 21.34
N ARG A 480 -16.71 -9.97 20.51
CA ARG A 480 -18.13 -9.63 20.69
C ARG A 480 -18.71 -10.12 22.03
N ASP A 481 -18.28 -11.30 22.45
CA ASP A 481 -18.69 -11.85 23.76
C ASP A 481 -18.12 -11.02 24.91
N CYS A 482 -16.88 -10.54 24.81
CA CYS A 482 -16.17 -9.78 25.83
C CYS A 482 -16.51 -8.28 25.88
N CYS A 483 -16.62 -7.64 24.70
CA CYS A 483 -16.75 -6.17 24.57
C CYS A 483 -18.16 -5.72 24.18
N GLY A 484 -19.14 -6.63 24.09
CA GLY A 484 -20.51 -6.31 23.71
C GLY A 484 -20.73 -6.12 22.22
N LYS A 485 -21.21 -7.18 21.57
CA LYS A 485 -21.62 -7.26 20.15
C LYS A 485 -20.69 -6.50 19.18
N ASP A 486 -21.25 -5.59 18.39
CA ASP A 486 -20.58 -4.95 17.26
C ASP A 486 -19.90 -3.63 17.62
N LYS A 487 -19.76 -3.30 18.90
CA LYS A 487 -19.31 -1.99 19.38
C LYS A 487 -17.96 -1.57 18.77
N TYR A 488 -16.98 -2.49 18.80
CA TYR A 488 -15.63 -2.18 18.31
C TYR A 488 -15.54 -1.94 16.78
N LEU A 489 -16.53 -2.41 16.01
CA LEU A 489 -16.54 -2.23 14.54
C LEU A 489 -16.73 -0.78 14.11
N LEU A 490 -17.34 0.07 14.95
CA LEU A 490 -17.49 1.51 14.75
C LEU A 490 -16.72 2.33 15.79
N GLN A 491 -16.40 1.74 16.94
CA GLN A 491 -15.66 2.34 18.04
C GLN A 491 -14.47 1.45 18.42
N PRO A 492 -13.38 1.46 17.63
CA PRO A 492 -12.23 0.54 17.82
C PRO A 492 -11.61 0.59 19.22
N ASP A 493 -11.72 1.73 19.90
CA ASP A 493 -11.24 1.89 21.29
C ASP A 493 -11.95 0.95 22.27
N ALA A 494 -13.10 0.38 21.91
CA ALA A 494 -13.77 -0.63 22.74
C ALA A 494 -12.96 -1.93 22.89
N LEU A 495 -11.97 -2.19 22.01
CA LEU A 495 -11.05 -3.30 22.18
C LEU A 495 -10.30 -3.26 23.53
N LYS A 496 -10.11 -2.07 24.11
CA LYS A 496 -9.49 -1.91 25.45
C LYS A 496 -10.27 -2.65 26.56
N GLU A 497 -11.55 -2.91 26.38
CA GLU A 497 -12.35 -3.66 27.33
C GLU A 497 -11.85 -5.11 27.50
N LEU A 498 -11.05 -5.63 26.54
CA LEU A 498 -10.39 -6.94 26.67
C LEU A 498 -9.34 -6.97 27.80
N GLU A 499 -8.77 -5.84 28.20
CA GLU A 499 -7.73 -5.79 29.26
C GLU A 499 -8.20 -6.40 30.57
N GLN A 500 -9.50 -6.29 30.90
CA GLN A 500 -10.08 -6.88 32.12
C GLN A 500 -10.00 -8.41 32.14
N TYR A 501 -9.83 -9.05 30.99
CA TYR A 501 -9.74 -10.52 30.86
C TYR A 501 -8.30 -11.04 30.83
N ARG A 502 -7.30 -10.18 31.12
CA ARG A 502 -5.87 -10.53 31.07
C ARG A 502 -5.52 -11.80 31.83
N ASP A 503 -6.18 -12.02 32.95
CA ASP A 503 -5.94 -13.18 33.84
C ASP A 503 -7.08 -14.20 33.82
N ASP A 504 -8.08 -14.01 32.94
CA ASP A 504 -9.20 -14.97 32.81
C ASP A 504 -8.78 -16.22 32.05
N ALA A 505 -8.72 -17.36 32.75
CA ALA A 505 -8.26 -18.62 32.18
C ALA A 505 -9.14 -19.11 31.01
N GLY A 506 -10.45 -18.83 31.03
CA GLY A 506 -11.38 -19.24 29.99
C GLY A 506 -11.16 -18.48 28.71
N VAL A 507 -11.02 -17.14 28.79
CA VAL A 507 -10.73 -16.26 27.63
C VAL A 507 -9.36 -16.58 27.05
N LEU A 508 -8.32 -16.74 27.89
CA LEU A 508 -6.97 -17.07 27.42
C LEU A 508 -6.91 -18.43 26.74
N SER A 509 -7.60 -19.44 27.28
CA SER A 509 -7.67 -20.78 26.68
C SER A 509 -8.38 -20.73 25.32
N ARG A 510 -9.52 -20.01 25.23
CA ARG A 510 -10.25 -19.84 23.97
C ARG A 510 -9.39 -19.10 22.93
N LEU A 511 -8.67 -18.06 23.32
CA LEU A 511 -7.75 -17.34 22.43
C LEU A 511 -6.66 -18.25 21.87
N GLY A 512 -6.03 -19.07 22.73
CA GLY A 512 -5.03 -20.05 22.29
C GLY A 512 -5.62 -21.10 21.34
N GLN A 513 -6.85 -21.57 21.58
CA GLN A 513 -7.53 -22.51 20.68
C GLN A 513 -7.81 -21.88 19.31
N ILE A 514 -8.34 -20.64 19.27
CA ILE A 514 -8.57 -19.89 18.02
C ILE A 514 -7.28 -19.80 17.20
N LYS A 515 -6.15 -19.48 17.85
CA LYS A 515 -4.84 -19.41 17.18
C LYS A 515 -4.42 -20.76 16.61
N ALA A 516 -4.58 -21.85 17.36
CA ALA A 516 -4.25 -23.20 16.92
C ALA A 516 -5.11 -23.64 15.72
N ASP A 517 -6.39 -23.31 15.71
CA ASP A 517 -7.31 -23.65 14.62
C ASP A 517 -7.01 -22.83 13.35
N ASN A 518 -6.69 -21.54 13.51
CA ASN A 518 -6.22 -20.70 12.39
C ASN A 518 -4.91 -21.24 11.78
N LYS A 519 -3.96 -21.71 12.58
CA LYS A 519 -2.72 -22.33 12.10
C LYS A 519 -3.00 -23.59 11.27
N LYS A 520 -3.89 -24.47 11.76
CA LYS A 520 -4.29 -25.69 11.03
C LYS A 520 -4.99 -25.36 9.72
N ALA A 521 -5.92 -24.38 9.73
CA ALA A 521 -6.62 -23.95 8.53
C ALA A 521 -5.67 -23.37 7.50
N PHE A 522 -4.73 -22.54 7.93
CA PHE A 522 -3.69 -21.99 7.04
C PHE A 522 -2.77 -23.08 6.50
N ALA A 523 -2.31 -24.01 7.33
CA ALA A 523 -1.46 -25.13 6.91
C ALA A 523 -2.16 -26.02 5.88
N ALA A 524 -3.46 -26.31 6.06
CA ALA A 524 -4.25 -27.06 5.08
C ALA A 524 -4.38 -26.31 3.76
N TRP A 525 -4.55 -24.98 3.80
CA TRP A 525 -4.59 -24.16 2.59
C TRP A 525 -3.22 -24.17 1.86
N VAL A 526 -2.10 -23.99 2.58
CA VAL A 526 -0.75 -24.04 2.00
C VAL A 526 -0.47 -25.40 1.36
N ALA A 527 -0.84 -26.49 2.03
CA ALA A 527 -0.67 -27.85 1.50
C ALA A 527 -1.42 -28.06 0.18
N ARG A 528 -2.63 -27.51 0.07
CA ARG A 528 -3.45 -27.59 -1.17
C ARG A 528 -2.86 -26.74 -2.29
N GLU A 529 -2.38 -25.52 -2.00
CA GLU A 529 -1.88 -24.58 -3.03
C GLU A 529 -0.47 -24.90 -3.53
N SER A 530 0.41 -25.38 -2.62
CA SER A 530 1.84 -25.55 -2.91
C SER A 530 2.41 -26.95 -2.63
N GLY A 531 1.63 -27.84 -2.00
CA GLY A 531 2.08 -29.17 -1.56
C GLY A 531 2.99 -29.15 -0.32
N VAL A 532 3.26 -27.98 0.27
CA VAL A 532 4.12 -27.83 1.46
C VAL A 532 3.33 -28.15 2.72
N ILE A 533 3.87 -29.03 3.55
CA ILE A 533 3.31 -29.36 4.87
C ILE A 533 3.96 -28.50 5.94
N LEU A 534 3.17 -27.67 6.61
CA LEU A 534 3.64 -26.83 7.72
C LEU A 534 3.56 -27.58 9.06
N ASN A 535 4.59 -27.42 9.89
CA ASN A 535 4.57 -27.89 11.28
C ASN A 535 3.75 -26.93 12.15
N THR A 536 2.49 -27.29 12.43
CA THR A 536 1.55 -26.45 13.20
C THR A 536 1.82 -26.44 14.71
N ASP A 537 2.66 -27.35 15.23
CA ASP A 537 3.06 -27.36 16.64
C ASP A 537 4.23 -26.38 16.91
N ALA A 538 4.94 -25.96 15.86
CA ALA A 538 6.01 -24.98 15.93
C ALA A 538 5.45 -23.54 16.01
N LEU A 539 6.22 -22.62 16.60
CA LEU A 539 5.93 -21.17 16.56
C LEU A 539 5.95 -20.68 15.11
N PHE A 540 4.87 -20.04 14.65
CA PHE A 540 4.83 -19.38 13.35
C PHE A 540 5.47 -17.99 13.44
N ASP A 541 6.69 -17.89 12.92
CA ASP A 541 7.52 -16.71 12.84
C ASP A 541 7.42 -16.12 11.42
N VAL A 542 6.88 -14.90 11.27
CA VAL A 542 6.36 -14.42 9.99
C VAL A 542 6.97 -13.08 9.58
N GLN A 543 7.61 -13.06 8.42
CA GLN A 543 8.09 -11.85 7.76
C GLN A 543 7.51 -11.71 6.35
N VAL A 544 6.39 -10.99 6.21
CA VAL A 544 5.71 -10.79 4.93
C VAL A 544 5.59 -9.30 4.61
N LYS A 545 6.37 -8.87 3.63
CA LYS A 545 6.46 -7.48 3.15
C LYS A 545 7.28 -7.44 1.85
N ARG A 546 7.22 -6.33 1.08
CA ARG A 546 8.12 -6.15 -0.07
C ARG A 546 9.56 -6.46 0.32
N LEU A 547 10.29 -7.14 -0.56
CA LEU A 547 11.71 -7.36 -0.30
C LEU A 547 12.48 -6.07 -0.59
N HIS A 548 13.14 -5.57 0.44
CA HIS A 548 14.04 -4.43 0.36
C HIS A 548 15.12 -4.57 1.45
N GLU A 549 16.34 -4.14 1.15
CA GLU A 549 17.48 -4.31 2.06
C GLU A 549 17.25 -3.65 3.43
N TYR A 550 16.60 -2.46 3.49
CA TYR A 550 16.32 -1.79 4.76
C TYR A 550 15.31 -2.52 5.67
N LYS A 551 14.44 -3.39 5.08
CA LYS A 551 13.49 -4.23 5.84
C LYS A 551 14.15 -5.45 6.46
N ARG A 552 15.37 -5.71 6.08
CA ARG A 552 16.35 -6.65 6.64
C ARG A 552 15.89 -8.12 6.66
N GLN A 553 15.19 -8.60 5.61
CA GLN A 553 14.95 -10.03 5.45
C GLN A 553 16.28 -10.82 5.49
N LEU A 554 17.37 -10.19 5.03
CA LEU A 554 18.71 -10.80 5.13
C LEU A 554 19.13 -11.02 6.59
N LEU A 555 18.84 -10.10 7.53
CA LEU A 555 19.14 -10.30 8.96
C LEU A 555 18.43 -11.54 9.51
N ASN A 556 17.15 -11.72 9.14
CA ASN A 556 16.36 -12.89 9.53
C ASN A 556 16.99 -14.18 8.99
N VAL A 557 17.35 -14.24 7.71
CA VAL A 557 17.95 -15.45 7.15
C VAL A 557 19.36 -15.73 7.71
N LEU A 558 20.14 -14.69 8.04
CA LEU A 558 21.42 -14.88 8.75
C LEU A 558 21.22 -15.51 10.14
N HIS A 559 20.18 -15.10 10.87
CA HIS A 559 19.81 -15.71 12.13
C HIS A 559 19.36 -17.18 11.97
N ILE A 560 18.61 -17.49 10.93
CA ILE A 560 18.21 -18.88 10.61
C ILE A 560 19.44 -19.76 10.32
N ILE A 561 20.43 -19.24 9.59
CA ILE A 561 21.68 -19.95 9.34
C ILE A 561 22.42 -20.19 10.67
N TYR A 562 22.47 -19.20 11.55
CA TYR A 562 23.03 -19.35 12.91
C TYR A 562 22.33 -20.48 13.67
N LEU A 563 21.01 -20.50 13.70
CA LEU A 563 20.24 -21.57 14.40
C LEU A 563 20.56 -22.95 13.81
N TYR A 564 20.60 -23.07 12.50
CA TYR A 564 20.98 -24.31 11.82
C TYR A 564 22.37 -24.78 12.27
N GLN A 565 23.37 -23.89 12.26
CA GLN A 565 24.74 -24.22 12.68
C GLN A 565 24.82 -24.62 14.15
N ARG A 566 24.05 -23.96 15.04
CA ARG A 566 23.96 -24.31 16.47
C ARG A 566 23.36 -25.71 16.68
N MET A 567 22.29 -26.04 15.98
CA MET A 567 21.65 -27.36 16.04
C MET A 567 22.53 -28.47 15.50
N LYS A 568 23.36 -28.19 14.48
CA LYS A 568 24.37 -29.15 13.97
C LYS A 568 25.52 -29.36 14.94
N ALA A 569 25.94 -28.31 15.63
CA ALA A 569 27.04 -28.38 16.60
C ALA A 569 26.63 -29.05 17.92
N ASP A 570 25.40 -28.83 18.35
CA ASP A 570 24.84 -29.38 19.58
C ASP A 570 23.41 -29.94 19.34
N PRO A 571 23.23 -31.26 19.22
CA PRO A 571 21.95 -31.90 19.06
C PRO A 571 20.95 -31.61 20.22
N HIS A 572 21.46 -31.25 21.38
CA HIS A 572 20.66 -30.91 22.58
C HIS A 572 20.45 -29.41 22.74
N PHE A 573 20.83 -28.62 21.74
CA PHE A 573 20.59 -27.17 21.76
C PHE A 573 19.14 -26.85 22.10
N ASP A 574 18.93 -26.11 23.20
CA ASP A 574 17.58 -25.70 23.65
C ASP A 574 17.03 -24.65 22.72
N PHE A 575 16.06 -25.07 21.93
CA PHE A 575 15.45 -24.26 20.90
C PHE A 575 13.96 -24.59 20.77
N THR A 576 13.14 -23.57 20.91
CA THR A 576 11.69 -23.67 20.65
C THR A 576 11.45 -23.92 19.16
N PRO A 577 10.81 -25.02 18.75
CA PRO A 577 10.55 -25.32 17.35
C PRO A 577 9.88 -24.15 16.62
N ARG A 578 10.34 -23.83 15.42
CA ARG A 578 9.87 -22.69 14.63
C ARG A 578 9.64 -23.02 13.16
N THR A 579 8.57 -22.47 12.64
CA THR A 579 8.29 -22.39 11.20
C THR A 579 8.40 -20.93 10.77
N TYR A 580 9.49 -20.60 10.08
CA TYR A 580 9.69 -19.28 9.48
C TYR A 580 8.94 -19.17 8.17
N LEU A 581 8.05 -18.19 8.09
CA LEU A 581 7.21 -17.93 6.91
C LEU A 581 7.63 -16.60 6.27
N PHE A 582 8.21 -16.67 5.09
CA PHE A 582 8.54 -15.51 4.28
C PHE A 582 7.50 -15.31 3.17
N GLY A 583 7.19 -14.07 2.85
CA GLY A 583 6.41 -13.71 1.67
C GLY A 583 6.84 -12.33 1.20
N ALA A 584 7.40 -12.25 -0.01
CA ALA A 584 7.99 -11.01 -0.49
C ALA A 584 8.05 -10.98 -2.01
N LYS A 585 7.69 -9.83 -2.61
CA LYS A 585 7.97 -9.55 -4.01
C LYS A 585 9.14 -8.55 -4.09
N ALA A 586 10.15 -8.85 -4.90
CA ALA A 586 11.23 -7.92 -5.23
C ALA A 586 10.85 -7.13 -6.48
N ALA A 587 11.23 -5.86 -6.57
CA ALA A 587 11.10 -5.11 -7.82
C ALA A 587 11.90 -5.81 -8.95
N PRO A 588 11.39 -5.86 -10.20
CA PRO A 588 12.03 -6.65 -11.27
C PRO A 588 13.51 -6.33 -11.50
N GLY A 589 13.90 -5.05 -11.45
CA GLY A 589 15.28 -4.59 -11.63
C GLY A 589 16.14 -4.62 -10.36
N TYR A 590 15.61 -5.06 -9.20
CA TYR A 590 16.35 -5.05 -7.93
C TYR A 590 17.10 -6.39 -7.72
N ALA A 591 18.28 -6.50 -8.35
CA ALA A 591 19.08 -7.73 -8.39
C ALA A 591 19.41 -8.29 -6.99
N VAL A 592 19.86 -7.45 -6.05
CA VAL A 592 20.20 -7.87 -4.68
C VAL A 592 18.99 -8.43 -3.96
N ALA A 593 17.82 -7.80 -4.09
CA ALA A 593 16.58 -8.30 -3.50
C ALA A 593 16.20 -9.69 -4.05
N LYS A 594 16.30 -9.89 -5.36
CA LYS A 594 16.07 -11.21 -5.99
C LYS A 594 17.10 -12.26 -5.50
N ARG A 595 18.32 -11.83 -5.29
CA ARG A 595 19.39 -12.69 -4.75
C ARG A 595 19.10 -13.13 -3.32
N ILE A 596 18.53 -12.26 -2.49
CA ILE A 596 18.08 -12.58 -1.12
C ILE A 596 16.92 -13.60 -1.14
N ILE A 597 15.96 -13.46 -2.07
CA ILE A 597 14.89 -14.47 -2.25
C ILE A 597 15.48 -15.85 -2.54
N ARG A 598 16.48 -15.92 -3.43
CA ARG A 598 17.16 -17.18 -3.74
C ARG A 598 17.87 -17.75 -2.51
N LEU A 599 18.56 -16.91 -1.74
CA LEU A 599 19.22 -17.32 -0.51
C LEU A 599 18.23 -17.95 0.50
N ILE A 600 17.09 -17.31 0.71
CA ILE A 600 16.04 -17.84 1.59
C ILE A 600 15.62 -19.25 1.13
N ASN A 601 15.39 -19.44 -0.17
CA ASN A 601 14.99 -20.74 -0.71
C ASN A 601 16.12 -21.79 -0.61
N SER A 602 17.38 -21.41 -0.86
CA SER A 602 18.53 -22.33 -0.72
C SER A 602 18.70 -22.80 0.73
N VAL A 603 18.54 -21.88 1.70
CA VAL A 603 18.58 -22.20 3.14
C VAL A 603 17.40 -23.11 3.52
N ALA A 604 16.19 -22.81 3.01
CA ALA A 604 14.99 -23.63 3.24
C ALA A 604 15.19 -25.09 2.76
N ASP A 605 15.70 -25.24 1.54
CA ASP A 605 15.97 -26.56 0.93
C ASP A 605 17.04 -27.33 1.70
N MET A 606 18.11 -26.66 2.16
CA MET A 606 19.16 -27.30 2.98
C MET A 606 18.59 -27.84 4.29
N ILE A 607 17.81 -27.02 4.99
CA ILE A 607 17.21 -27.41 6.28
C ILE A 607 16.20 -28.54 6.09
N ALA A 608 15.38 -28.51 5.06
CA ALA A 608 14.36 -29.53 4.78
C ALA A 608 14.97 -30.93 4.48
N ARG A 609 16.21 -30.96 3.95
CA ARG A 609 16.94 -32.21 3.67
C ARG A 609 17.73 -32.74 4.87
N ASP A 610 17.92 -31.93 5.93
CA ASP A 610 18.72 -32.32 7.10
C ASP A 610 17.89 -32.97 8.19
N PRO A 611 18.01 -34.29 8.45
CA PRO A 611 17.25 -34.99 9.47
C PRO A 611 17.46 -34.46 10.89
N ALA A 612 18.59 -33.81 11.18
CA ALA A 612 18.88 -33.26 12.50
C ALA A 612 18.09 -31.98 12.82
N CYS A 613 17.61 -31.27 11.80
CA CYS A 613 16.99 -29.96 11.97
C CYS A 613 15.52 -29.89 11.54
N LYS A 614 15.11 -30.65 10.49
CA LYS A 614 13.84 -30.50 9.77
C LYS A 614 12.58 -30.59 10.66
N ASP A 615 12.62 -31.31 11.78
CA ASP A 615 11.47 -31.47 12.66
C ASP A 615 11.33 -30.32 13.67
N ARG A 616 12.37 -29.51 13.84
CA ARG A 616 12.43 -28.39 14.79
C ARG A 616 12.55 -27.03 14.15
N LEU A 617 13.10 -26.97 12.93
CA LEU A 617 13.32 -25.75 12.18
C LEU A 617 12.80 -25.93 10.75
N GLN A 618 11.84 -25.11 10.37
CA GLN A 618 11.27 -25.10 9.03
C GLN A 618 11.32 -23.69 8.46
N VAL A 619 11.64 -23.56 7.17
CA VAL A 619 11.64 -22.29 6.45
C VAL A 619 10.81 -22.45 5.18
N VAL A 620 9.83 -21.57 4.98
CA VAL A 620 8.95 -21.61 3.83
C VAL A 620 8.83 -20.23 3.21
N PHE A 621 9.08 -20.14 1.92
CA PHE A 621 8.82 -18.95 1.11
C PHE A 621 7.44 -19.07 0.46
N LEU A 622 6.50 -18.22 0.88
CA LEU A 622 5.13 -18.15 0.36
C LEU A 622 5.12 -17.37 -0.96
N GLU A 623 4.88 -18.09 -2.05
CA GLU A 623 4.87 -17.54 -3.39
C GLU A 623 3.71 -16.55 -3.60
N ASN A 624 3.97 -15.48 -4.34
CA ASN A 624 2.96 -14.52 -4.77
C ASN A 624 2.16 -13.89 -3.60
N TYR A 625 2.87 -13.38 -2.58
CA TYR A 625 2.24 -12.69 -1.46
C TYR A 625 1.28 -11.59 -1.95
N ARG A 626 0.03 -11.65 -1.50
CA ARG A 626 -1.08 -10.78 -1.88
C ARG A 626 -2.10 -10.65 -0.75
N VAL A 627 -3.12 -9.80 -0.92
CA VAL A 627 -4.12 -9.53 0.13
C VAL A 627 -4.87 -10.80 0.55
N SER A 628 -5.36 -11.61 -0.40
CA SER A 628 -6.11 -12.84 -0.09
C SER A 628 -5.28 -13.89 0.66
N LEU A 629 -3.95 -13.94 0.42
CA LEU A 629 -3.03 -14.77 1.21
C LEU A 629 -2.82 -14.17 2.59
N ALA A 630 -2.64 -12.85 2.68
CA ALA A 630 -2.44 -12.16 3.95
C ALA A 630 -3.63 -12.33 4.91
N GLU A 631 -4.87 -12.30 4.41
CA GLU A 631 -6.09 -12.52 5.18
C GLU A 631 -6.14 -13.89 5.86
N LYS A 632 -5.50 -14.91 5.28
CA LYS A 632 -5.38 -16.26 5.86
C LYS A 632 -4.18 -16.39 6.81
N LEU A 633 -3.07 -15.72 6.48
CA LEU A 633 -1.82 -15.80 7.23
C LEU A 633 -1.86 -15.00 8.53
N MET A 634 -2.42 -13.78 8.51
CA MET A 634 -2.42 -12.89 9.68
C MET A 634 -3.08 -13.53 10.91
N PRO A 635 -4.26 -14.19 10.81
CA PRO A 635 -4.87 -14.92 11.92
C PRO A 635 -4.02 -16.08 12.47
N ALA A 636 -3.24 -16.75 11.60
CA ALA A 636 -2.41 -17.90 11.94
C ALA A 636 -1.05 -17.51 12.55
N SER A 637 -0.63 -16.26 12.44
CA SER A 637 0.70 -15.80 12.84
C SER A 637 0.82 -15.60 14.34
N GLU A 638 1.99 -15.92 14.91
CA GLU A 638 2.27 -15.81 16.35
C GLU A 638 3.37 -14.80 16.66
N LEU A 639 4.48 -14.79 15.89
CA LEU A 639 5.54 -13.81 16.00
C LEU A 639 5.63 -13.00 14.70
N SER A 640 5.65 -11.68 14.80
CA SER A 640 5.63 -10.72 13.69
C SER A 640 6.97 -10.00 13.58
N GLU A 641 7.68 -10.21 12.48
CA GLU A 641 8.99 -9.63 12.17
C GLU A 641 8.88 -8.21 11.62
N GLN A 642 9.21 -7.22 12.45
CA GLN A 642 9.18 -5.78 12.12
C GLN A 642 10.56 -5.17 12.39
N ILE A 643 11.55 -5.64 11.64
CA ILE A 643 12.98 -5.55 11.92
C ILE A 643 13.76 -4.58 11.02
N SER A 644 13.10 -3.58 10.45
CA SER A 644 13.76 -2.53 9.66
C SER A 644 14.89 -1.85 10.45
N THR A 645 15.90 -1.35 9.74
CA THR A 645 16.90 -0.48 10.39
C THR A 645 16.19 0.76 10.92
N ALA A 646 16.40 1.09 12.19
CA ALA A 646 15.70 2.20 12.84
C ALA A 646 15.91 3.53 12.08
N GLY A 647 14.81 4.26 11.87
CA GLY A 647 14.78 5.49 11.09
C GLY A 647 14.64 5.28 9.57
N LYS A 648 14.25 4.08 9.11
CA LYS A 648 14.09 3.75 7.67
C LYS A 648 12.66 3.39 7.26
N GLU A 649 11.85 2.81 8.13
CA GLU A 649 10.43 2.56 7.88
C GLU A 649 9.59 3.76 8.36
N ALA A 650 8.86 4.40 7.47
CA ALA A 650 8.04 5.57 7.82
C ALA A 650 6.93 5.23 8.84
N SER A 651 6.28 4.11 8.68
CA SER A 651 5.23 3.62 9.56
C SER A 651 5.22 2.10 9.65
N GLY A 652 5.01 1.43 8.52
CA GLY A 652 4.53 0.06 8.46
C GLY A 652 3.02 0.00 8.73
N THR A 653 2.35 -0.97 8.14
CA THR A 653 0.94 -1.31 8.42
C THR A 653 0.73 -2.80 8.63
N GLY A 654 1.68 -3.63 8.21
CA GLY A 654 1.70 -5.06 8.52
C GLY A 654 1.77 -5.32 10.02
N ASN A 655 2.62 -4.58 10.75
CA ASN A 655 2.72 -4.62 12.21
C ASN A 655 1.35 -4.44 12.89
N MET A 656 0.53 -3.50 12.43
CA MET A 656 -0.81 -3.22 12.97
C MET A 656 -1.78 -4.40 12.75
N LYS A 657 -1.73 -5.05 11.57
CA LYS A 657 -2.56 -6.22 11.23
C LYS A 657 -2.21 -7.42 12.10
N PHE A 658 -0.93 -7.69 12.28
CA PHE A 658 -0.44 -8.74 13.17
C PHE A 658 -0.86 -8.48 14.62
N MET A 659 -0.67 -7.25 15.11
CA MET A 659 -1.06 -6.83 16.45
C MET A 659 -2.55 -7.06 16.71
N MET A 660 -3.44 -6.66 15.78
CA MET A 660 -4.89 -6.86 15.88
C MET A 660 -5.30 -8.34 15.88
N ASN A 661 -4.47 -9.23 15.32
CA ASN A 661 -4.71 -10.68 15.33
C ASN A 661 -3.96 -11.41 16.46
N GLY A 662 -3.41 -10.68 17.41
CA GLY A 662 -2.74 -11.25 18.59
C GLY A 662 -1.37 -11.85 18.31
N ALA A 663 -0.73 -11.53 17.20
CA ALA A 663 0.67 -11.85 16.99
C ALA A 663 1.54 -10.86 17.77
N VAL A 664 2.55 -11.37 18.48
CA VAL A 664 3.50 -10.55 19.23
C VAL A 664 4.58 -10.04 18.26
N THR A 665 4.93 -8.77 18.36
CA THR A 665 5.96 -8.19 17.49
C THR A 665 7.36 -8.41 18.06
N ILE A 666 8.30 -8.87 17.22
CA ILE A 666 9.73 -8.69 17.40
C ILE A 666 10.19 -7.61 16.43
N GLY A 667 10.85 -6.57 16.92
CA GLY A 667 11.15 -5.43 16.07
C GLY A 667 12.10 -4.40 16.67
N THR A 668 12.40 -3.42 15.83
CA THR A 668 13.18 -2.23 16.21
C THR A 668 12.24 -1.08 16.56
N LEU A 669 12.75 -0.07 17.27
CA LEU A 669 12.04 1.20 17.51
C LEU A 669 12.07 2.07 16.23
N ASP A 670 11.27 1.66 15.24
CA ASP A 670 11.13 2.29 13.95
C ASP A 670 9.67 2.41 13.53
N GLY A 671 9.33 3.45 12.77
CA GLY A 671 7.97 3.69 12.29
C GLY A 671 6.93 3.62 13.41
N ALA A 672 5.81 2.96 13.14
CA ALA A 672 4.71 2.78 14.11
C ALA A 672 5.03 1.80 15.24
N ASN A 673 6.15 1.05 15.18
CA ASN A 673 6.58 0.21 16.31
C ASN A 673 6.83 1.05 17.57
N VAL A 674 7.22 2.32 17.42
CA VAL A 674 7.40 3.26 18.54
C VAL A 674 6.07 3.47 19.27
N GLU A 675 5.00 3.76 18.53
CA GLU A 675 3.66 3.95 19.11
C GLU A 675 3.08 2.63 19.63
N MET A 676 3.37 1.51 18.96
CA MET A 676 3.01 0.18 19.48
C MET A 676 3.67 -0.08 20.85
N HIS A 677 4.97 0.18 20.97
CA HIS A 677 5.67 0.06 22.25
C HIS A 677 5.08 0.96 23.33
N GLN A 678 4.75 2.23 23.00
CA GLN A 678 4.14 3.17 23.94
C GLN A 678 2.83 2.64 24.55
N VAL A 679 2.00 1.95 23.76
CA VAL A 679 0.74 1.40 24.25
C VAL A 679 0.88 -0.01 24.84
N LEU A 680 1.84 -0.82 24.41
CA LEU A 680 2.04 -2.19 24.86
C LEU A 680 2.93 -2.30 26.11
N GLY A 681 3.91 -1.39 26.28
CA GLY A 681 5.01 -1.53 27.26
C GLY A 681 5.99 -2.64 26.88
N ASP A 682 7.11 -2.73 27.59
CA ASP A 682 8.17 -3.73 27.36
C ASP A 682 7.71 -5.19 27.52
N GLU A 683 6.61 -5.38 28.23
CA GLU A 683 6.12 -6.71 28.57
C GLU A 683 5.43 -7.46 27.42
N ASN A 684 4.96 -6.74 26.40
CA ASN A 684 4.08 -7.30 25.37
C ASN A 684 4.63 -7.14 23.94
N ILE A 685 5.94 -6.84 23.83
CA ILE A 685 6.69 -6.68 22.57
C ILE A 685 8.16 -7.05 22.81
N PHE A 686 8.83 -7.60 21.79
CA PHE A 686 10.27 -7.93 21.87
C PHE A 686 11.06 -6.90 21.05
N LEU A 687 11.70 -5.96 21.74
CA LEU A 687 12.51 -4.93 21.10
C LEU A 687 13.99 -5.31 21.08
N PHE A 688 14.69 -4.89 20.02
CA PHE A 688 16.12 -5.04 19.84
C PHE A 688 16.71 -3.92 18.99
N GLY A 689 18.02 -3.89 18.89
CA GLY A 689 18.80 -3.09 17.95
C GLY A 689 18.94 -1.63 18.31
N LEU A 690 19.67 -0.93 17.45
CA LEU A 690 19.97 0.49 17.56
C LEU A 690 18.71 1.33 17.36
N LYS A 691 18.64 2.48 18.06
CA LYS A 691 17.64 3.51 17.84
C LYS A 691 18.03 4.42 16.67
N ALA A 692 17.08 5.14 16.11
CA ALA A 692 17.30 5.99 14.93
C ALA A 692 18.47 6.97 15.08
N HIS A 693 18.61 7.63 16.26
CA HIS A 693 19.73 8.53 16.52
C HIS A 693 21.07 7.80 16.66
N GLU A 694 21.09 6.60 17.24
CA GLU A 694 22.30 5.76 17.36
C GLU A 694 22.77 5.26 15.99
N VAL A 695 21.85 4.93 15.08
CA VAL A 695 22.14 4.60 13.68
C VAL A 695 22.82 5.79 12.99
N ALA A 696 22.27 6.98 13.15
CA ALA A 696 22.84 8.20 12.55
C ALA A 696 24.25 8.50 13.11
N GLU A 697 24.43 8.45 14.44
CA GLU A 697 25.71 8.66 15.09
C GLU A 697 26.76 7.62 14.66
N MET A 698 26.38 6.33 14.60
CA MET A 698 27.29 5.26 14.19
C MET A 698 27.79 5.46 12.76
N LYS A 699 26.89 5.83 11.84
CA LYS A 699 27.26 6.16 10.45
C LYS A 699 28.18 7.38 10.38
N GLN A 700 27.87 8.42 11.14
CA GLN A 700 28.70 9.63 11.18
C GLN A 700 30.11 9.39 11.74
N LYS A 701 30.24 8.49 12.73
CA LYS A 701 31.53 8.09 13.33
C LYS A 701 32.34 7.14 12.45
N GLY A 702 31.76 6.65 11.34
CA GLY A 702 32.41 5.71 10.43
C GLY A 702 32.22 4.25 10.86
N TYR A 703 31.01 3.71 10.62
CA TYR A 703 30.70 2.31 10.89
C TYR A 703 31.60 1.35 10.11
N LYS A 704 32.09 0.32 10.80
CA LYS A 704 33.01 -0.71 10.26
C LYS A 704 32.44 -2.11 10.50
N SER A 705 31.67 -2.62 9.55
CA SER A 705 31.02 -3.93 9.62
C SER A 705 32.03 -5.08 9.81
N TYR A 706 33.20 -4.96 9.21
CA TYR A 706 34.28 -5.99 9.32
C TYR A 706 34.73 -6.23 10.77
N GLU A 707 34.68 -5.23 11.65
CA GLU A 707 35.06 -5.41 13.08
C GLU A 707 34.05 -6.36 13.78
N TYR A 708 32.78 -6.31 13.47
CA TYR A 708 31.76 -7.25 14.01
C TYR A 708 32.02 -8.68 13.55
N TYR A 709 32.39 -8.87 12.28
CA TYR A 709 32.77 -10.16 11.73
C TYR A 709 34.00 -10.74 12.44
N VAL A 710 35.02 -9.93 12.72
CA VAL A 710 36.27 -10.39 13.36
C VAL A 710 36.06 -10.77 14.84
N HIS A 711 35.27 -9.98 15.56
CA HIS A 711 35.11 -10.14 17.02
C HIS A 711 34.00 -11.09 17.44
N ASN A 712 33.06 -11.46 16.52
CA ASN A 712 31.99 -12.40 16.79
C ASN A 712 32.18 -13.71 16.01
N PRO A 713 32.66 -14.82 16.68
CA PRO A 713 32.87 -16.08 15.99
C PRO A 713 31.63 -16.73 15.39
N GLU A 714 30.43 -16.53 16.02
CA GLU A 714 29.18 -17.07 15.55
C GLU A 714 28.74 -16.33 14.26
N LEU A 715 28.82 -15.01 14.27
CA LEU A 715 28.51 -14.20 13.10
C LEU A 715 29.50 -14.48 11.96
N ARG A 716 30.78 -14.66 12.25
CA ARG A 716 31.79 -15.05 11.27
C ARG A 716 31.44 -16.38 10.60
N ALA A 717 31.07 -17.40 11.37
CA ALA A 717 30.67 -18.69 10.82
C ALA A 717 29.48 -18.58 9.89
N VAL A 718 28.51 -17.74 10.23
CA VAL A 718 27.32 -17.44 9.38
C VAL A 718 27.73 -16.78 8.06
N ILE A 719 28.59 -15.76 8.10
CA ILE A 719 29.04 -15.06 6.90
C ILE A 719 29.93 -15.98 6.03
N ASP A 720 30.82 -16.77 6.65
CA ASP A 720 31.67 -17.74 5.93
C ASP A 720 30.82 -18.78 5.20
N GLN A 721 29.70 -19.21 5.76
CA GLN A 721 28.75 -20.13 5.11
C GLN A 721 28.20 -19.60 3.79
N LEU A 722 28.02 -18.28 3.67
CA LEU A 722 27.57 -17.66 2.40
C LEU A 722 28.53 -17.93 1.25
N ASN A 723 29.85 -17.94 1.54
CA ASN A 723 30.87 -18.23 0.54
C ASN A 723 30.89 -19.71 0.12
N VAL A 724 30.49 -20.62 1.01
CA VAL A 724 30.42 -22.07 0.74
C VAL A 724 29.13 -22.45 0.02
N GLY A 725 28.03 -21.74 0.31
CA GLY A 725 26.68 -22.05 -0.20
C GLY A 725 25.92 -23.09 0.63
N PHE A 726 24.79 -23.59 0.10
CA PHE A 726 23.81 -24.38 0.85
C PHE A 726 23.49 -25.74 0.20
N GLY A 727 24.42 -26.28 -0.60
CA GLY A 727 24.30 -27.62 -1.20
C GLY A 727 23.51 -27.65 -2.52
N ASP A 728 23.17 -26.51 -3.07
CA ASP A 728 22.52 -26.33 -4.39
C ASP A 728 23.51 -25.91 -5.50
N GLY A 729 24.81 -25.87 -5.17
CA GLY A 729 25.88 -25.45 -6.08
C GLY A 729 25.99 -23.93 -6.26
N VAL A 730 25.30 -23.14 -5.44
CA VAL A 730 25.31 -21.67 -5.48
C VAL A 730 25.99 -21.10 -4.25
N ALA A 731 27.03 -20.28 -4.47
CA ALA A 731 27.67 -19.46 -3.43
C ALA A 731 27.03 -18.06 -3.40
N TYR A 732 27.09 -17.42 -2.25
CA TYR A 732 26.57 -16.07 -1.98
C TYR A 732 27.68 -15.11 -1.52
N ASP A 733 28.87 -15.26 -2.13
CA ASP A 733 30.05 -14.42 -1.87
C ASP A 733 29.83 -12.95 -2.21
N ASP A 734 28.93 -12.67 -3.15
CA ASP A 734 28.45 -11.33 -3.47
C ASP A 734 27.75 -10.68 -2.26
N ILE A 735 26.88 -11.40 -1.56
CA ILE A 735 26.22 -10.92 -0.33
C ILE A 735 27.25 -10.76 0.80
N ALA A 736 28.12 -11.75 1.00
CA ALA A 736 29.18 -11.67 2.03
C ALA A 736 30.09 -10.45 1.81
N ARG A 737 30.54 -10.23 0.58
CA ARG A 737 31.40 -9.08 0.20
C ARG A 737 30.67 -7.76 0.42
N ARG A 738 29.37 -7.66 0.06
CA ARG A 738 28.53 -6.48 0.28
C ARG A 738 28.39 -6.13 1.77
N LEU A 739 28.25 -7.13 2.62
CA LEU A 739 28.20 -6.95 4.08
C LEU A 739 29.56 -6.51 4.67
N LEU A 740 30.68 -7.07 4.19
CA LEU A 740 32.01 -6.84 4.80
C LEU A 740 32.76 -5.66 4.20
N PHE A 741 32.63 -5.43 2.89
CA PHE A 741 33.49 -4.50 2.15
C PHE A 741 32.71 -3.47 1.32
N GLY A 742 31.40 -3.68 1.15
CA GLY A 742 30.57 -2.88 0.24
C GLY A 742 30.66 -3.36 -1.22
N ASP A 743 29.69 -2.94 -2.02
CA ASP A 743 29.63 -3.21 -3.45
C ASP A 743 28.80 -2.11 -4.13
N GLY A 744 29.46 -1.10 -4.66
CA GLY A 744 28.80 0.11 -5.19
C GLY A 744 28.18 1.05 -4.14
N GLY A 745 28.44 0.77 -2.83
CA GLY A 745 27.95 1.54 -1.69
C GLY A 745 28.72 1.18 -0.42
N PRO A 746 28.32 1.74 0.75
CA PRO A 746 28.96 1.43 2.02
C PRO A 746 28.76 -0.03 2.42
N ALA A 747 29.72 -0.60 3.14
CA ALA A 747 29.62 -1.95 3.69
C ALA A 747 28.47 -2.00 4.72
N ASP A 748 27.64 -3.06 4.66
CA ASP A 748 26.49 -3.26 5.56
C ASP A 748 25.68 -1.98 5.80
N GLU A 749 25.22 -1.37 4.72
CA GLU A 749 24.54 -0.07 4.74
C GLU A 749 23.40 0.01 5.77
N TYR A 750 22.75 -1.11 6.06
CA TYR A 750 21.61 -1.20 6.97
C TYR A 750 21.93 -1.80 8.34
N LEU A 751 23.22 -1.86 8.72
CA LEU A 751 23.70 -2.21 10.06
C LEU A 751 23.20 -3.59 10.57
N LEU A 752 23.16 -4.59 9.68
CA LEU A 752 22.74 -5.94 10.04
C LEU A 752 23.67 -6.55 11.07
N LEU A 753 24.99 -6.40 10.85
CA LEU A 753 26.00 -7.02 11.72
C LEU A 753 26.05 -6.38 13.10
N ALA A 754 25.78 -5.07 13.19
CA ALA A 754 25.70 -4.36 14.47
C ALA A 754 24.50 -4.80 15.31
N ASP A 755 23.36 -5.11 14.69
CA ASP A 755 22.13 -5.51 15.38
C ASP A 755 21.99 -7.03 15.56
N PHE A 756 22.89 -7.84 14.99
CA PHE A 756 22.76 -9.30 14.95
C PHE A 756 22.66 -9.94 16.35
N GLU A 757 23.51 -9.56 17.29
CA GLU A 757 23.50 -10.15 18.65
C GLU A 757 22.22 -9.80 19.40
N SER A 758 21.82 -8.53 19.37
CA SER A 758 20.58 -8.09 20.05
C SER A 758 19.33 -8.72 19.43
N TYR A 759 19.34 -8.99 18.12
CA TYR A 759 18.27 -9.70 17.42
C TYR A 759 18.20 -11.17 17.84
N ARG A 760 19.35 -11.87 17.86
CA ARG A 760 19.49 -13.23 18.39
C ARG A 760 18.91 -13.33 19.82
N ASP A 761 19.30 -12.41 20.71
CA ASP A 761 18.86 -12.40 22.12
C ASP A 761 17.35 -12.10 22.24
N ALA A 762 16.79 -11.28 21.38
CA ALA A 762 15.36 -11.04 21.33
C ALA A 762 14.60 -12.30 20.89
N HIS A 763 15.11 -13.05 19.91
CA HIS A 763 14.55 -14.34 19.51
C HIS A 763 14.57 -15.39 20.62
N GLN A 764 15.65 -15.42 21.41
CA GLN A 764 15.74 -16.31 22.57
C GLN A 764 14.67 -15.95 23.60
N ARG A 765 14.50 -14.66 23.94
CA ARG A 765 13.43 -14.21 24.85
C ARG A 765 12.04 -14.58 24.34
N ALA A 766 11.79 -14.42 23.03
CA ALA A 766 10.53 -14.81 22.42
C ALA A 766 10.28 -16.32 22.49
N GLY A 767 11.30 -17.15 22.25
CA GLY A 767 11.22 -18.61 22.40
C GLY A 767 10.89 -19.04 23.83
N LEU A 768 11.56 -18.45 24.82
CA LEU A 768 11.29 -18.73 26.24
C LEU A 768 9.86 -18.31 26.66
N ALA A 769 9.39 -17.15 26.19
CA ALA A 769 8.02 -16.70 26.49
C ALA A 769 6.95 -17.60 25.83
N TYR A 770 7.22 -18.16 24.67
CA TYR A 770 6.31 -19.08 23.97
C TYR A 770 6.16 -20.41 24.68
N GLN A 771 7.17 -20.86 25.44
CA GLN A 771 7.09 -22.09 26.26
C GLN A 771 6.12 -21.99 27.44
N ASP A 772 5.67 -20.77 27.82
CA ASP A 772 4.59 -20.52 28.76
C ASP A 772 3.31 -20.09 28.02
N PRO A 773 2.37 -21.01 27.72
CA PRO A 773 1.14 -20.70 26.99
C PRO A 773 0.27 -19.64 27.67
N LYS A 774 0.24 -19.58 29.01
CA LYS A 774 -0.53 -18.55 29.72
C LYS A 774 0.07 -17.17 29.44
N ARG A 775 1.38 -17.04 29.60
CA ARG A 775 2.11 -15.79 29.37
C ARG A 775 1.96 -15.35 27.91
N TRP A 776 2.13 -16.26 26.95
CA TRP A 776 1.98 -15.96 25.54
C TRP A 776 0.58 -15.46 25.19
N ASN A 777 -0.46 -16.13 25.68
CA ASN A 777 -1.84 -15.72 25.44
C ASN A 777 -2.19 -14.40 26.13
N GLN A 778 -1.60 -14.08 27.29
CA GLN A 778 -1.71 -12.75 27.90
C GLN A 778 -1.10 -11.68 27.00
N MET A 779 0.10 -11.89 26.44
CA MET A 779 0.74 -10.97 25.50
C MET A 779 -0.13 -10.79 24.25
N ALA A 780 -0.65 -11.88 23.69
CA ALA A 780 -1.53 -11.84 22.52
C ALA A 780 -2.81 -11.04 22.80
N LEU A 781 -3.46 -11.27 23.93
CA LEU A 781 -4.67 -10.54 24.35
C LEU A 781 -4.39 -9.03 24.50
N MET A 782 -3.27 -8.67 25.13
CA MET A 782 -2.88 -7.27 25.31
C MET A 782 -2.57 -6.57 23.98
N ASN A 783 -1.97 -7.29 23.01
CA ASN A 783 -1.78 -6.78 21.65
C ASN A 783 -3.14 -6.46 21.00
N ILE A 784 -4.11 -7.38 21.05
CA ILE A 784 -5.47 -7.14 20.52
C ILE A 784 -6.12 -5.96 21.25
N ALA A 785 -6.15 -5.98 22.57
CA ALA A 785 -6.83 -4.98 23.40
C ALA A 785 -6.35 -3.54 23.10
N ARG A 786 -5.06 -3.37 22.85
CA ARG A 786 -4.43 -2.05 22.65
C ARG A 786 -4.27 -1.64 21.19
N SER A 787 -4.78 -2.44 20.25
CA SER A 787 -4.64 -2.17 18.82
C SER A 787 -5.63 -1.16 18.26
N GLY A 788 -6.68 -0.77 18.99
CA GLY A 788 -7.75 0.11 18.50
C GLY A 788 -7.26 1.45 17.96
N ILE A 789 -6.18 2.00 18.51
CA ILE A 789 -5.55 3.24 18.01
C ILE A 789 -5.03 3.12 16.57
N PHE A 790 -4.79 1.91 16.08
CA PHE A 790 -4.32 1.65 14.71
C PHE A 790 -5.47 1.33 13.73
N ALA A 791 -6.72 1.58 14.11
CA ALA A 791 -7.83 1.52 13.18
C ALA A 791 -7.79 2.70 12.19
N ALA A 792 -8.03 2.44 10.91
CA ALA A 792 -8.09 3.48 9.88
C ALA A 792 -9.18 4.52 10.15
N ASP A 793 -10.25 4.14 10.82
CA ASP A 793 -11.30 5.08 11.24
C ASP A 793 -10.77 6.20 12.14
N ARG A 794 -9.82 5.91 13.05
CA ARG A 794 -9.13 6.93 13.85
C ARG A 794 -8.30 7.84 12.95
N SER A 795 -7.48 7.26 12.03
CA SER A 795 -6.67 8.04 11.10
C SER A 795 -7.53 8.99 10.25
N ILE A 796 -8.65 8.50 9.72
CA ILE A 796 -9.57 9.31 8.89
C ILE A 796 -10.24 10.41 9.71
N ARG A 797 -10.57 10.19 10.99
CA ARG A 797 -11.06 11.25 11.89
C ARG A 797 -10.00 12.34 12.11
N ASP A 798 -8.73 11.95 12.22
CA ASP A 798 -7.62 12.91 12.35
C ASP A 798 -7.44 13.71 11.05
N TYR A 799 -7.44 13.07 9.88
CA TYR A 799 -7.44 13.78 8.59
C TYR A 799 -8.63 14.73 8.44
N ALA A 800 -9.83 14.30 8.79
CA ALA A 800 -11.05 15.10 8.68
C ALA A 800 -11.00 16.36 9.55
N ARG A 801 -10.46 16.25 10.78
CA ARG A 801 -10.31 17.35 11.74
C ARG A 801 -9.15 18.28 11.38
N ASP A 802 -7.95 17.72 11.14
CA ASP A 802 -6.69 18.49 11.15
C ASP A 802 -6.27 18.97 9.75
N ILE A 803 -6.77 18.34 8.69
CA ILE A 803 -6.38 18.62 7.30
C ILE A 803 -7.58 18.98 6.44
N TRP A 804 -8.60 18.12 6.36
CA TRP A 804 -9.67 18.29 5.37
C TRP A 804 -10.77 19.25 5.79
N ASN A 805 -10.96 19.44 7.10
CA ASN A 805 -12.05 20.23 7.69
C ASN A 805 -13.43 19.79 7.11
N VAL A 806 -13.73 18.49 7.24
CA VAL A 806 -14.99 17.88 6.83
C VAL A 806 -15.68 17.22 8.02
N PRO A 807 -17.03 17.23 8.08
CA PRO A 807 -17.76 16.53 9.14
C PRO A 807 -17.62 15.01 8.98
N VAL A 808 -17.65 14.32 10.10
CA VAL A 808 -17.70 12.86 10.15
C VAL A 808 -18.99 12.40 10.83
N ARG A 809 -19.47 11.21 10.44
CA ARG A 809 -20.62 10.58 11.08
C ARG A 809 -20.47 10.56 12.61
N ALA A 810 -21.50 11.06 13.32
CA ALA A 810 -21.58 10.92 14.76
C ALA A 810 -21.80 9.45 15.13
N LEU A 811 -20.97 8.93 16.02
CA LEU A 811 -21.18 7.60 16.59
C LEU A 811 -22.27 7.74 17.68
N LYS A 812 -23.42 7.09 17.45
CA LYS A 812 -24.49 7.01 18.45
C LYS A 812 -24.21 5.87 19.43
#